data_d7c383c4c77e46779d495241c7867571
#
_entry.id   d7c383c4c77e46779d495241c7867571
#
_cell.length_a   1.000
_cell.length_b   1.000
_cell.length_c   1.000
_cell.angle_alpha   90.00
_cell.angle_beta   90.00
_cell.angle_gamma   90.00
#
_symmetry.space_group_name_H-M   'P 1'
#
loop_
_entity.id
_entity.type
_entity.pdbx_description
1 polymer ?
#
loop_
_entity_poly.entity_id
_entity_poly.type
_entity_poly.pdbx_seq_one_letter_code
_entity_poly.pdbx_strand_id
1 'polypeptide(L)'
;LTLREALELANGTLVWESLSPTEQALVAELSPAVDSGQGSDIGFALPEGQTTIALTALLPEILVPGLTLDGTTQAGYDPNLMLDPRFPAPPVVTLTVAPGYEVARGLTIAASDVTVRGFTMHGFRTAHRATQTTPPTNIFISAQAPAVDSEPNLPPLAVFRLTEPEAAPRNVVIEQNWLGLTAEETLPDQPSAFGVVVFNGVDTVIRHNRMEFHDGSAVITGHRAEGLHIHENAIIGNGLAGMPDAIRLEGQIAASEITGNLICANDGSGVFLFKPDGSTQIRDNQIQFNGRRFQRSAVYLMGSDHQVTNNTIGYQPGAGITVAAYPASHRNLLRSNQFAQLDGLSIDLIAQGNTGVRDFQTGDGPNPPRNSRHRRLDTGNGSVNAPEFETYRFAATNGTALVTGTADPGTELDLYHVLELGLPYGALGEYLGTVQADEAGQFAATLELPVGSRVSALATDPAHGTSEPAAVAILTAADGSFPTLPPPAPSLPDCSPPSPLPPPVFEERPPEPLVLELSRNIHFGLDRSEISPESAAILDNIAATMLEYPFLTVELHGHTDPRASAAYNMALSERRALAARDYLLRQGVAPERMRIVPFGLTQRRSQDSSRLAYARDRRVEFIFTDLRGLEIIFIDQEADLQLE
;
A
#
# COMPACT_ATOMS: atom_id res chain seq x y z
N LEU A 1 -38.54 -10.90 -4.47
CA LEU A 1 -37.52 -11.84 -3.97
C LEU A 1 -36.39 -11.04 -3.34
N THR A 2 -36.00 -11.35 -2.12
CA THR A 2 -34.82 -10.78 -1.49
C THR A 2 -33.56 -11.49 -1.98
N LEU A 3 -32.39 -10.86 -1.87
CA LEU A 3 -31.10 -11.51 -2.20
C LEU A 3 -30.89 -12.81 -1.41
N ARG A 4 -31.33 -12.86 -0.15
CA ARG A 4 -31.28 -14.07 0.68
C ARG A 4 -32.09 -15.20 0.08
N GLU A 5 -33.37 -14.96 -0.24
CA GLU A 5 -34.26 -15.95 -0.84
C GLU A 5 -33.74 -16.40 -2.22
N ALA A 6 -33.19 -15.49 -3.02
CA ALA A 6 -32.59 -15.85 -4.30
C ALA A 6 -31.40 -16.82 -4.13
N LEU A 7 -30.53 -16.58 -3.14
CA LEU A 7 -29.42 -17.49 -2.81
C LEU A 7 -29.90 -18.82 -2.23
N GLU A 8 -30.92 -18.81 -1.36
CA GLU A 8 -31.52 -20.03 -0.78
C GLU A 8 -32.22 -20.87 -1.85
N LEU A 9 -32.88 -20.22 -2.81
CA LEU A 9 -33.49 -20.90 -3.96
C LEU A 9 -32.43 -21.53 -4.86
N ALA A 10 -31.37 -20.75 -5.22
CA ALA A 10 -30.27 -21.24 -6.02
C ALA A 10 -29.60 -22.45 -5.34
N ASN A 11 -29.36 -22.39 -4.03
CA ASN A 11 -28.78 -23.47 -3.24
C ASN A 11 -29.74 -24.68 -3.06
N GLY A 12 -31.02 -24.58 -3.47
CA GLY A 12 -32.05 -25.63 -3.26
C GLY A 12 -32.48 -25.77 -1.80
N THR A 13 -32.18 -24.81 -0.93
CA THR A 13 -32.63 -24.80 0.49
C THR A 13 -33.97 -24.13 0.67
N LEU A 14 -34.41 -23.32 -0.27
CA LEU A 14 -35.74 -22.76 -0.40
C LEU A 14 -36.46 -23.43 -1.58
N VAL A 15 -37.66 -23.97 -1.35
CA VAL A 15 -38.43 -24.60 -2.42
C VAL A 15 -39.26 -23.56 -3.18
N TRP A 16 -39.29 -23.66 -4.51
CA TRP A 16 -39.97 -22.71 -5.38
C TRP A 16 -41.46 -22.55 -5.05
N GLU A 17 -42.14 -23.64 -4.65
CA GLU A 17 -43.55 -23.66 -4.26
C GLU A 17 -43.86 -22.83 -3.00
N SER A 18 -42.87 -22.52 -2.18
CA SER A 18 -43.02 -21.69 -0.98
C SER A 18 -43.04 -20.18 -1.30
N LEU A 19 -42.66 -19.78 -2.50
CA LEU A 19 -42.68 -18.41 -2.96
C LEU A 19 -44.09 -17.93 -3.28
N SER A 20 -44.37 -16.64 -3.08
CA SER A 20 -45.59 -16.03 -3.56
C SER A 20 -45.69 -16.06 -5.09
N PRO A 21 -46.90 -16.02 -5.69
CA PRO A 21 -47.05 -15.99 -7.14
C PRO A 21 -46.28 -14.82 -7.83
N THR A 22 -46.14 -13.71 -7.13
CA THR A 22 -45.39 -12.54 -7.62
C THR A 22 -43.90 -12.83 -7.64
N GLU A 23 -43.37 -13.51 -6.63
CA GLU A 23 -41.96 -13.90 -6.56
C GLU A 23 -41.65 -15.03 -7.54
N GLN A 24 -42.56 -15.99 -7.71
CA GLN A 24 -42.43 -17.05 -8.69
C GLN A 24 -42.31 -16.50 -10.12
N ALA A 25 -43.00 -15.40 -10.42
CA ALA A 25 -42.94 -14.74 -11.73
C ALA A 25 -41.55 -14.06 -11.99
N LEU A 26 -40.78 -13.82 -10.94
CA LEU A 26 -39.39 -13.27 -11.07
C LEU A 26 -38.36 -14.37 -11.33
N VAL A 27 -38.70 -15.61 -11.10
CA VAL A 27 -37.86 -16.77 -11.40
C VAL A 27 -38.16 -17.19 -12.83
N ALA A 28 -37.33 -16.81 -13.80
CA ALA A 28 -37.42 -17.37 -15.15
C ALA A 28 -37.29 -18.90 -15.04
N GLU A 29 -38.12 -19.65 -15.83
CA GLU A 29 -38.10 -21.10 -15.79
C GLU A 29 -36.67 -21.63 -15.68
N LEU A 30 -36.36 -22.19 -14.49
CA LEU A 30 -35.22 -23.05 -14.35
C LEU A 30 -35.50 -24.25 -15.26
N SER A 31 -35.12 -24.15 -16.52
CA SER A 31 -35.16 -25.29 -17.43
C SER A 31 -34.47 -26.43 -16.71
N PRO A 32 -35.07 -27.63 -16.70
CA PRO A 32 -34.45 -28.80 -16.07
C PRO A 32 -33.31 -29.33 -16.92
N ALA A 33 -32.42 -28.45 -17.33
CA ALA A 33 -31.18 -28.76 -18.02
C ALA A 33 -30.04 -28.90 -16.98
N VAL A 34 -30.22 -29.83 -16.05
CA VAL A 34 -29.17 -30.29 -15.14
C VAL A 34 -27.97 -30.90 -15.89
N ASP A 35 -28.03 -30.99 -17.21
CA ASP A 35 -26.99 -31.61 -18.06
C ASP A 35 -26.29 -30.63 -19.02
N SER A 36 -26.54 -29.33 -19.01
CA SER A 36 -26.00 -28.41 -20.05
C SER A 36 -24.83 -27.53 -19.60
N GLY A 37 -24.37 -27.61 -18.37
CA GLY A 37 -23.22 -26.79 -17.92
C GLY A 37 -23.47 -25.26 -17.96
N GLN A 38 -24.72 -24.81 -18.13
CA GLN A 38 -25.08 -23.40 -18.01
C GLN A 38 -25.33 -23.08 -16.54
N GLY A 39 -24.56 -22.12 -16.00
CA GLY A 39 -24.69 -21.62 -14.63
C GLY A 39 -26.03 -20.93 -14.40
N SER A 40 -26.40 -20.81 -13.13
CA SER A 40 -27.57 -20.01 -12.71
C SER A 40 -27.15 -18.54 -12.60
N ASP A 41 -28.05 -17.61 -12.97
CA ASP A 41 -27.81 -16.18 -12.85
C ASP A 41 -28.79 -15.53 -11.87
N ILE A 42 -28.27 -14.69 -10.99
CA ILE A 42 -29.06 -13.80 -10.13
C ILE A 42 -28.84 -12.37 -10.62
N GLY A 43 -29.83 -11.83 -11.35
CA GLY A 43 -29.88 -10.44 -11.77
C GLY A 43 -30.67 -9.56 -10.80
N PHE A 44 -30.62 -8.24 -11.02
CA PHE A 44 -31.25 -7.24 -10.17
C PHE A 44 -32.20 -6.36 -10.95
N ALA A 45 -33.39 -6.11 -10.36
CA ALA A 45 -34.41 -5.20 -10.83
C ALA A 45 -35.05 -4.47 -9.64
N LEU A 46 -34.20 -3.81 -8.84
CA LEU A 46 -34.61 -3.06 -7.66
C LEU A 46 -35.36 -1.78 -8.07
N PRO A 47 -36.32 -1.31 -7.26
CA PRO A 47 -37.02 -0.06 -7.53
C PRO A 47 -36.05 1.13 -7.58
N GLU A 48 -36.36 2.09 -8.44
CA GLU A 48 -35.59 3.33 -8.56
C GLU A 48 -35.49 4.03 -7.18
N GLY A 49 -34.27 4.45 -6.80
CA GLY A 49 -33.96 5.07 -5.51
C GLY A 49 -33.93 4.10 -4.33
N GLN A 50 -34.11 2.78 -4.54
CA GLN A 50 -34.03 1.75 -3.51
C GLN A 50 -33.03 0.65 -3.89
N THR A 51 -31.89 1.04 -4.39
CA THR A 51 -30.86 0.11 -4.89
C THR A 51 -29.87 -0.36 -3.83
N THR A 52 -30.11 -0.02 -2.55
CA THR A 52 -29.28 -0.43 -1.41
C THR A 52 -29.92 -1.62 -0.70
N ILE A 53 -29.16 -2.71 -0.61
CA ILE A 53 -29.49 -3.92 0.15
C ILE A 53 -28.71 -3.85 1.47
N ALA A 54 -29.41 -3.51 2.55
CA ALA A 54 -28.83 -3.36 3.89
C ALA A 54 -29.03 -4.65 4.71
N LEU A 55 -27.93 -5.34 5.01
CA LEU A 55 -27.96 -6.63 5.70
C LEU A 55 -28.07 -6.46 7.22
N THR A 56 -28.88 -7.31 7.86
CA THR A 56 -29.00 -7.44 9.32
C THR A 56 -28.37 -8.73 9.84
N ALA A 57 -28.01 -9.66 8.96
CA ALA A 57 -27.38 -10.94 9.26
C ALA A 57 -26.60 -11.45 8.04
N LEU A 58 -25.72 -12.41 8.26
CA LEU A 58 -24.97 -13.09 7.20
C LEU A 58 -25.91 -13.64 6.12
N LEU A 59 -25.56 -13.48 4.86
CA LEU A 59 -26.22 -14.17 3.76
C LEU A 59 -25.87 -15.66 3.76
N PRO A 60 -26.71 -16.52 3.13
CA PRO A 60 -26.36 -17.90 2.84
C PRO A 60 -25.06 -17.98 2.02
N GLU A 61 -24.25 -19.00 2.26
CA GLU A 61 -23.09 -19.29 1.43
C GLU A 61 -23.53 -19.64 0.01
N ILE A 62 -22.75 -19.25 -0.98
CA ILE A 62 -22.96 -19.63 -2.38
C ILE A 62 -22.42 -21.04 -2.57
N LEU A 63 -23.32 -22.02 -2.71
CA LEU A 63 -23.00 -23.45 -2.81
C LEU A 63 -23.16 -24.00 -4.23
N VAL A 64 -23.74 -23.24 -5.14
CA VAL A 64 -24.04 -23.67 -6.51
C VAL A 64 -22.88 -23.33 -7.44
N PRO A 65 -22.25 -24.32 -8.07
CA PRO A 65 -21.24 -24.07 -9.08
C PRO A 65 -21.81 -23.33 -10.31
N GLY A 66 -21.04 -22.43 -10.89
CA GLY A 66 -21.42 -21.68 -12.08
C GLY A 66 -22.39 -20.53 -11.82
N LEU A 67 -22.68 -20.18 -10.57
CA LEU A 67 -23.55 -19.05 -10.24
C LEU A 67 -22.92 -17.72 -10.63
N THR A 68 -23.66 -16.91 -11.39
CA THR A 68 -23.32 -15.48 -11.62
C THR A 68 -24.23 -14.58 -10.77
N LEU A 69 -23.62 -13.78 -9.91
CA LEU A 69 -24.31 -12.70 -9.19
C LEU A 69 -24.00 -11.38 -9.92
N ASP A 70 -24.99 -10.83 -10.64
CA ASP A 70 -24.81 -9.78 -11.62
C ASP A 70 -25.58 -8.49 -11.29
N GLY A 71 -24.92 -7.58 -10.60
CA GLY A 71 -25.45 -6.23 -10.31
C GLY A 71 -25.52 -5.32 -11.54
N THR A 72 -24.83 -5.64 -12.65
CA THR A 72 -24.86 -4.83 -13.88
C THR A 72 -26.19 -4.91 -14.63
N THR A 73 -27.03 -5.89 -14.27
CA THR A 73 -28.40 -6.02 -14.82
C THR A 73 -29.35 -4.96 -14.28
N GLN A 74 -28.98 -4.28 -13.18
CA GLN A 74 -29.80 -3.23 -12.58
C GLN A 74 -29.95 -2.05 -13.53
N ALA A 75 -31.18 -1.58 -13.73
CA ALA A 75 -31.45 -0.38 -14.51
C ALA A 75 -30.65 0.82 -13.95
N GLY A 76 -30.05 1.58 -14.87
CA GLY A 76 -29.18 2.71 -14.53
C GLY A 76 -27.67 2.38 -14.56
N TYR A 77 -27.27 1.12 -14.67
CA TYR A 77 -25.88 0.77 -14.93
C TYR A 77 -25.49 1.13 -16.37
N ASP A 78 -24.39 1.89 -16.52
CA ASP A 78 -23.86 2.28 -17.83
C ASP A 78 -22.38 1.85 -17.97
N PRO A 79 -22.09 0.79 -18.74
CA PRO A 79 -20.72 0.32 -18.94
C PRO A 79 -19.83 1.32 -19.70
N ASN A 80 -20.40 2.30 -20.40
CA ASN A 80 -19.62 3.33 -21.12
C ASN A 80 -18.96 4.34 -20.17
N LEU A 81 -19.31 4.36 -18.90
CA LEU A 81 -18.65 5.17 -17.88
C LEU A 81 -17.29 4.59 -17.44
N MET A 82 -16.95 3.38 -17.87
CA MET A 82 -15.62 2.79 -17.62
C MET A 82 -14.60 3.41 -18.59
N LEU A 83 -13.79 4.34 -18.10
CA LEU A 83 -12.74 5.03 -18.88
C LEU A 83 -11.40 4.30 -18.87
N ASP A 84 -11.14 3.51 -17.87
CA ASP A 84 -9.94 2.69 -17.66
C ASP A 84 -10.38 1.35 -17.06
N PRO A 85 -9.87 0.19 -17.53
CA PRO A 85 -10.25 -1.12 -16.97
C PRO A 85 -10.09 -1.23 -15.46
N ARG A 86 -9.16 -0.49 -14.86
CA ARG A 86 -8.92 -0.45 -13.41
C ARG A 86 -10.00 0.31 -12.64
N PHE A 87 -10.76 1.16 -13.31
CA PHE A 87 -11.83 1.96 -12.72
C PHE A 87 -13.16 1.58 -13.41
N PRO A 88 -13.83 0.53 -12.92
CA PRO A 88 -15.10 0.09 -13.49
C PRO A 88 -16.18 1.16 -13.37
N ALA A 89 -17.15 1.08 -14.28
CA ALA A 89 -18.33 1.94 -14.21
C ALA A 89 -18.99 1.86 -12.83
N PRO A 90 -19.54 2.97 -12.31
CA PRO A 90 -20.19 2.99 -11.00
C PRO A 90 -21.30 1.95 -10.89
N PRO A 91 -21.21 0.99 -9.93
CA PRO A 91 -22.28 0.04 -9.69
C PRO A 91 -23.52 0.74 -9.12
N VAL A 92 -24.70 0.31 -9.58
CA VAL A 92 -25.98 0.84 -9.09
C VAL A 92 -26.45 0.10 -7.84
N VAL A 93 -26.12 -1.21 -7.72
CA VAL A 93 -26.53 -2.03 -6.58
C VAL A 93 -25.51 -1.89 -5.45
N THR A 94 -25.96 -1.44 -4.28
CA THR A 94 -25.14 -1.35 -3.07
C THR A 94 -25.53 -2.48 -2.10
N LEU A 95 -24.54 -3.24 -1.64
CA LEU A 95 -24.66 -4.22 -0.57
C LEU A 95 -23.89 -3.72 0.66
N THR A 96 -24.59 -3.45 1.76
CA THR A 96 -24.01 -2.88 2.97
C THR A 96 -24.63 -3.47 4.24
N VAL A 97 -24.22 -2.98 5.39
CA VAL A 97 -24.76 -3.38 6.70
C VAL A 97 -25.80 -2.37 7.18
N ALA A 98 -26.93 -2.84 7.68
CA ALA A 98 -27.97 -1.99 8.22
C ALA A 98 -27.47 -1.23 9.47
N PRO A 99 -27.90 0.04 9.67
CA PRO A 99 -27.51 0.80 10.85
C PRO A 99 -27.83 0.07 12.16
N GLY A 100 -26.84 0.00 13.06
CA GLY A 100 -26.98 -0.68 14.36
C GLY A 100 -26.74 -2.19 14.33
N TYR A 101 -26.40 -2.77 13.18
CA TYR A 101 -26.04 -4.18 13.04
C TYR A 101 -24.57 -4.36 12.76
N GLU A 102 -24.04 -5.54 13.05
CA GLU A 102 -22.72 -6.00 12.65
C GLU A 102 -22.87 -7.25 11.77
N VAL A 103 -22.31 -7.22 10.58
CA VAL A 103 -22.27 -8.37 9.66
C VAL A 103 -20.82 -8.58 9.22
N ALA A 104 -20.27 -9.73 9.50
CA ALA A 104 -18.86 -10.01 9.26
C ALA A 104 -18.53 -10.13 7.78
N ARG A 105 -19.42 -10.66 6.95
CA ARG A 105 -19.17 -10.95 5.54
C ARG A 105 -20.32 -10.49 4.67
N GLY A 106 -19.99 -9.87 3.53
CA GLY A 106 -20.99 -9.56 2.52
C GLY A 106 -21.41 -10.81 1.77
N LEU A 107 -20.46 -11.48 1.12
CA LEU A 107 -20.68 -12.74 0.42
C LEU A 107 -19.67 -13.80 0.89
N THR A 108 -20.12 -15.06 0.94
CA THR A 108 -19.27 -16.23 1.17
C THR A 108 -19.43 -17.17 -0.02
N ILE A 109 -18.33 -17.43 -0.75
CA ILE A 109 -18.30 -18.27 -1.95
C ILE A 109 -17.66 -19.60 -1.59
N ALA A 110 -18.47 -20.66 -1.62
CA ALA A 110 -18.06 -22.02 -1.28
C ALA A 110 -18.11 -22.98 -2.50
N ALA A 111 -18.48 -22.49 -3.67
CA ALA A 111 -18.60 -23.25 -4.91
C ALA A 111 -17.64 -22.74 -5.98
N SER A 112 -17.35 -23.60 -6.97
CA SER A 112 -16.51 -23.27 -8.12
C SER A 112 -17.28 -22.52 -9.22
N ASP A 113 -16.54 -21.87 -10.12
CA ASP A 113 -17.06 -21.23 -11.33
C ASP A 113 -18.07 -20.10 -11.02
N VAL A 114 -17.95 -19.48 -9.83
CA VAL A 114 -18.83 -18.38 -9.40
C VAL A 114 -18.28 -17.04 -9.88
N THR A 115 -19.16 -16.20 -10.42
CA THR A 115 -18.86 -14.81 -10.80
C THR A 115 -19.63 -13.81 -9.95
N VAL A 116 -18.97 -12.79 -9.41
CA VAL A 116 -19.58 -11.67 -8.70
C VAL A 116 -19.17 -10.37 -9.36
N ARG A 117 -20.15 -9.59 -9.86
CA ARG A 117 -19.87 -8.33 -10.56
C ARG A 117 -20.93 -7.26 -10.37
N GLY A 118 -20.50 -5.98 -10.48
CA GLY A 118 -21.42 -4.84 -10.53
C GLY A 118 -22.00 -4.42 -9.19
N PHE A 119 -21.24 -4.57 -8.09
CA PHE A 119 -21.68 -4.18 -6.74
C PHE A 119 -20.80 -3.10 -6.12
N THR A 120 -21.44 -2.16 -5.43
CA THR A 120 -20.77 -1.39 -4.37
C THR A 120 -20.93 -2.16 -3.05
N MET A 121 -19.83 -2.41 -2.33
CA MET A 121 -19.87 -3.19 -1.08
C MET A 121 -19.05 -2.52 0.01
N HIS A 122 -19.66 -2.24 1.19
CA HIS A 122 -18.96 -1.66 2.34
C HIS A 122 -19.65 -1.99 3.68
N GLY A 123 -18.95 -1.74 4.81
CA GLY A 123 -19.51 -1.87 6.16
C GLY A 123 -19.34 -3.24 6.81
N PHE A 124 -18.68 -4.20 6.16
CA PHE A 124 -18.53 -5.57 6.65
C PHE A 124 -17.38 -5.67 7.65
N ARG A 125 -17.74 -5.70 8.93
CA ARG A 125 -16.82 -5.76 10.06
C ARG A 125 -17.44 -6.47 11.26
N THR A 126 -16.61 -6.80 12.24
CA THR A 126 -17.04 -7.21 13.58
C THR A 126 -16.16 -6.56 14.62
N ALA A 127 -16.65 -6.45 15.85
CA ALA A 127 -15.84 -5.98 16.98
C ALA A 127 -14.64 -6.90 17.26
N HIS A 128 -14.75 -8.17 16.88
CA HIS A 128 -13.68 -9.15 17.02
C HIS A 128 -12.76 -9.16 15.81
N ARG A 129 -11.49 -8.76 16.02
CA ARG A 129 -10.46 -8.63 14.98
C ARG A 129 -9.60 -9.87 14.79
N ALA A 130 -10.15 -11.08 14.91
CA ALA A 130 -9.40 -12.31 14.66
C ALA A 130 -9.18 -12.49 13.14
N THR A 131 -8.07 -11.99 12.65
CA THR A 131 -7.73 -11.92 11.24
C THR A 131 -7.38 -13.27 10.60
N GLN A 132 -6.95 -14.26 11.39
CA GLN A 132 -6.49 -15.55 10.86
C GLN A 132 -7.57 -16.62 10.73
N THR A 133 -8.65 -16.54 11.50
CA THR A 133 -9.66 -17.61 11.54
C THR A 133 -11.04 -17.16 11.08
N THR A 134 -11.39 -15.88 11.25
CA THR A 134 -12.71 -15.35 10.91
C THR A 134 -12.63 -13.95 10.32
N PRO A 135 -11.89 -13.74 9.21
CA PRO A 135 -11.70 -12.40 8.69
C PRO A 135 -13.05 -11.81 8.22
N PRO A 136 -13.47 -10.67 8.80
CA PRO A 136 -14.59 -9.90 8.24
C PRO A 136 -14.18 -9.31 6.90
N THR A 137 -15.05 -9.38 5.90
CA THR A 137 -14.68 -8.98 4.54
C THR A 137 -15.89 -8.70 3.66
N ASN A 138 -15.69 -7.99 2.56
CA ASN A 138 -16.75 -7.87 1.56
C ASN A 138 -17.03 -9.24 0.91
N ILE A 139 -15.97 -9.95 0.48
CA ILE A 139 -16.09 -11.26 -0.21
C ILE A 139 -15.11 -12.26 0.40
N PHE A 140 -15.63 -13.40 0.84
CA PHE A 140 -14.87 -14.51 1.41
C PHE A 140 -14.95 -15.75 0.53
N ILE A 141 -13.82 -16.37 0.19
CA ILE A 141 -13.73 -17.53 -0.72
C ILE A 141 -13.15 -18.71 0.05
N SER A 142 -13.99 -19.72 0.31
CA SER A 142 -13.63 -21.02 0.87
C SER A 142 -14.84 -21.94 0.90
N ALA A 143 -14.69 -23.21 0.58
CA ALA A 143 -15.74 -24.21 0.76
C ALA A 143 -16.02 -24.52 2.24
N GLN A 144 -15.08 -24.23 3.11
CA GLN A 144 -15.22 -24.37 4.56
C GLN A 144 -14.92 -23.01 5.19
N ALA A 145 -15.98 -22.26 5.48
CA ALA A 145 -15.83 -20.98 6.16
C ALA A 145 -15.72 -21.20 7.67
N PRO A 146 -14.72 -20.64 8.35
CA PRO A 146 -14.69 -20.61 9.80
C PRO A 146 -15.96 -19.93 10.32
N ALA A 147 -16.55 -20.46 11.39
CA ALA A 147 -17.68 -19.80 12.04
C ALA A 147 -17.27 -18.38 12.45
N VAL A 148 -18.17 -17.43 12.23
CA VAL A 148 -17.96 -16.05 12.70
C VAL A 148 -18.09 -16.06 14.22
N ASP A 149 -17.00 -15.70 14.89
CA ASP A 149 -16.97 -15.65 16.35
C ASP A 149 -17.77 -14.45 16.85
N SER A 150 -18.80 -14.69 17.61
CA SER A 150 -19.68 -13.66 18.15
C SER A 150 -19.30 -13.20 19.57
N GLU A 151 -18.28 -13.84 20.19
CA GLU A 151 -17.89 -13.53 21.56
C GLU A 151 -16.49 -12.87 21.64
N PRO A 152 -16.41 -11.63 22.11
CA PRO A 152 -15.16 -10.85 22.11
C PRO A 152 -14.06 -11.36 23.08
N ASN A 153 -14.34 -12.36 23.91
CA ASN A 153 -13.45 -12.84 24.98
C ASN A 153 -12.99 -14.30 24.84
N LEU A 154 -13.31 -14.96 23.74
CA LEU A 154 -12.77 -16.29 23.52
C LEU A 154 -11.27 -16.18 23.18
N PRO A 155 -10.42 -17.05 23.74
CA PRO A 155 -9.03 -17.14 23.29
C PRO A 155 -9.05 -17.42 21.78
N PRO A 156 -8.04 -16.93 21.01
CA PRO A 156 -7.96 -17.19 19.59
C PRO A 156 -8.17 -18.68 19.37
N LEU A 157 -9.21 -19.03 18.64
CA LEU A 157 -9.61 -20.42 18.39
C LEU A 157 -8.37 -21.22 18.02
N ALA A 158 -8.24 -22.37 18.63
CA ALA A 158 -7.28 -23.38 18.21
C ALA A 158 -7.35 -23.46 16.68
N VAL A 159 -6.22 -23.22 16.03
CA VAL A 159 -6.02 -23.10 14.57
C VAL A 159 -7.13 -23.77 13.79
N PHE A 160 -7.98 -22.97 13.10
CA PHE A 160 -9.01 -23.51 12.21
C PHE A 160 -8.29 -24.43 11.21
N ARG A 161 -8.70 -25.68 11.19
CA ARG A 161 -8.16 -26.68 10.26
C ARG A 161 -9.22 -27.01 9.24
N LEU A 162 -8.91 -26.81 7.97
CA LEU A 162 -9.71 -27.37 6.89
C LEU A 162 -9.76 -28.88 7.04
N THR A 163 -10.95 -29.47 7.08
CA THR A 163 -11.14 -30.93 7.11
C THR A 163 -10.93 -31.52 5.72
N GLU A 164 -11.26 -30.76 4.68
CA GLU A 164 -11.13 -31.13 3.28
C GLU A 164 -10.42 -30.00 2.50
N PRO A 165 -9.09 -29.84 2.64
CA PRO A 165 -8.35 -28.76 1.96
C PRO A 165 -8.49 -28.79 0.43
N GLU A 166 -8.68 -29.97 -0.15
CA GLU A 166 -8.79 -30.15 -1.60
C GLU A 166 -10.17 -29.73 -2.15
N ALA A 167 -11.18 -29.56 -1.28
CA ALA A 167 -12.51 -29.07 -1.67
C ALA A 167 -12.53 -27.54 -1.87
N ALA A 168 -11.43 -26.94 -2.35
CA ALA A 168 -11.34 -25.52 -2.60
C ALA A 168 -12.20 -25.10 -3.80
N PRO A 169 -12.97 -24.00 -3.71
CA PRO A 169 -13.60 -23.38 -4.87
C PRO A 169 -12.55 -23.06 -5.96
N ARG A 170 -12.90 -23.29 -7.21
CA ARG A 170 -12.04 -23.03 -8.38
C ARG A 170 -12.69 -22.02 -9.32
N ASN A 171 -11.87 -21.29 -10.07
CA ASN A 171 -12.30 -20.38 -11.14
C ASN A 171 -13.32 -19.33 -10.62
N VAL A 172 -13.17 -18.85 -9.40
CA VAL A 172 -14.02 -17.77 -8.89
C VAL A 172 -13.57 -16.46 -9.51
N VAL A 173 -14.52 -15.68 -10.05
CA VAL A 173 -14.26 -14.38 -10.69
C VAL A 173 -14.92 -13.26 -9.90
N ILE A 174 -14.12 -12.28 -9.47
CA ILE A 174 -14.58 -11.06 -8.82
C ILE A 174 -14.20 -9.89 -9.72
N GLU A 175 -15.20 -9.25 -10.36
CA GLU A 175 -14.94 -8.23 -11.37
C GLU A 175 -15.92 -7.07 -11.33
N GLN A 176 -15.49 -5.88 -11.77
CA GLN A 176 -16.34 -4.71 -11.94
C GLN A 176 -17.10 -4.29 -10.68
N ASN A 177 -16.49 -4.49 -9.49
CA ASN A 177 -17.06 -4.08 -8.23
C ASN A 177 -16.33 -2.86 -7.64
N TRP A 178 -17.05 -2.12 -6.82
CA TRP A 178 -16.51 -1.13 -5.90
C TRP A 178 -16.53 -1.70 -4.49
N LEU A 179 -15.37 -1.98 -3.93
CA LEU A 179 -15.23 -2.63 -2.62
C LEU A 179 -14.60 -1.67 -1.62
N GLY A 180 -15.30 -1.42 -0.51
CA GLY A 180 -14.85 -0.60 0.60
C GLY A 180 -15.25 0.87 0.55
N LEU A 181 -15.67 1.40 -0.59
CA LEU A 181 -16.15 2.77 -0.76
C LEU A 181 -17.68 2.82 -0.88
N THR A 182 -18.26 4.00 -0.68
CA THR A 182 -19.70 4.24 -0.90
C THR A 182 -20.01 4.48 -2.38
N ALA A 183 -21.29 4.51 -2.74
CA ALA A 183 -21.73 4.87 -4.10
C ALA A 183 -21.36 6.32 -4.49
N GLU A 184 -21.14 7.19 -3.50
CA GLU A 184 -20.70 8.58 -3.65
C GLU A 184 -19.17 8.72 -3.70
N GLU A 185 -18.44 7.61 -3.86
CA GLU A 185 -16.98 7.56 -3.92
C GLU A 185 -16.27 8.05 -2.63
N THR A 186 -16.92 7.92 -1.50
CA THR A 186 -16.40 8.39 -0.20
C THR A 186 -16.05 7.26 0.75
N LEU A 187 -15.25 7.58 1.76
CA LEU A 187 -15.01 6.72 2.90
C LEU A 187 -16.33 6.50 3.67
N PRO A 188 -16.79 5.25 3.86
CA PRO A 188 -17.97 4.96 4.66
C PRO A 188 -17.71 5.21 6.15
N ASP A 189 -18.76 5.56 6.91
CA ASP A 189 -18.68 5.73 8.39
C ASP A 189 -18.13 4.49 9.08
N GLN A 190 -18.37 3.33 8.52
CA GLN A 190 -17.85 2.05 8.97
C GLN A 190 -17.15 1.34 7.81
N PRO A 191 -15.82 1.44 7.70
CA PRO A 191 -15.06 0.71 6.68
C PRO A 191 -15.20 -0.80 6.86
N SER A 192 -15.17 -1.53 5.75
CA SER A 192 -15.03 -2.98 5.79
C SER A 192 -13.63 -3.37 6.28
N ALA A 193 -13.52 -4.50 6.99
CA ALA A 193 -12.23 -4.93 7.51
C ALA A 193 -11.26 -5.32 6.38
N PHE A 194 -11.73 -6.09 5.39
CA PHE A 194 -10.97 -6.50 4.20
C PHE A 194 -11.85 -6.46 2.95
N GLY A 195 -11.24 -6.35 1.77
CA GLY A 195 -11.95 -6.40 0.50
C GLY A 195 -12.27 -7.83 0.09
N VAL A 196 -11.29 -8.57 -0.43
CA VAL A 196 -11.44 -9.98 -0.82
C VAL A 196 -10.49 -10.84 0.00
N VAL A 197 -11.03 -11.86 0.65
CA VAL A 197 -10.27 -12.88 1.36
C VAL A 197 -10.32 -14.19 0.59
N VAL A 198 -9.21 -14.62 0.02
CA VAL A 198 -9.06 -15.95 -0.56
C VAL A 198 -8.49 -16.87 0.52
N PHE A 199 -9.36 -17.47 1.33
CA PHE A 199 -8.94 -18.31 2.45
C PHE A 199 -8.49 -19.70 1.98
N ASN A 200 -9.28 -20.33 1.11
CA ASN A 200 -8.93 -21.57 0.42
C ASN A 200 -9.60 -21.56 -0.96
N GLY A 201 -8.87 -21.19 -1.99
CA GLY A 201 -9.34 -21.09 -3.37
C GLY A 201 -8.25 -21.46 -4.36
N VAL A 202 -8.62 -21.81 -5.57
CA VAL A 202 -7.68 -22.14 -6.68
C VAL A 202 -8.17 -21.43 -7.94
N ASP A 203 -7.24 -20.89 -8.72
CA ASP A 203 -7.52 -20.19 -9.98
C ASP A 203 -8.55 -19.04 -9.80
N THR A 204 -8.49 -18.34 -8.66
CA THR A 204 -9.34 -17.17 -8.41
C THR A 204 -8.86 -15.97 -9.22
N VAL A 205 -9.79 -15.26 -9.85
CA VAL A 205 -9.52 -14.06 -10.64
C VAL A 205 -10.17 -12.84 -9.98
N ILE A 206 -9.37 -11.83 -9.66
CA ILE A 206 -9.81 -10.54 -9.11
C ILE A 206 -9.38 -9.46 -10.10
N ARG A 207 -10.33 -8.91 -10.86
CA ARG A 207 -10.00 -7.98 -11.95
C ARG A 207 -10.99 -6.85 -12.11
N HIS A 208 -10.51 -5.73 -12.64
CA HIS A 208 -11.35 -4.57 -12.96
C HIS A 208 -12.20 -4.12 -11.76
N ASN A 209 -11.67 -4.22 -10.55
CA ASN A 209 -12.34 -3.73 -9.34
C ASN A 209 -11.68 -2.45 -8.86
N ARG A 210 -12.48 -1.60 -8.22
CA ARG A 210 -12.02 -0.48 -7.43
C ARG A 210 -12.13 -0.86 -5.95
N MET A 211 -10.98 -0.94 -5.24
CA MET A 211 -10.90 -1.42 -3.86
C MET A 211 -10.26 -0.34 -2.98
N GLU A 212 -11.08 0.33 -2.16
CA GLU A 212 -10.64 1.50 -1.39
C GLU A 212 -11.11 1.43 0.07
N PHE A 213 -10.38 2.12 0.95
CA PHE A 213 -10.79 2.46 2.32
C PHE A 213 -11.06 1.26 3.24
N HIS A 214 -10.44 0.12 3.02
CA HIS A 214 -10.52 -0.99 3.97
C HIS A 214 -9.67 -0.70 5.21
N ASP A 215 -10.15 -1.15 6.38
CA ASP A 215 -9.36 -1.14 7.62
C ASP A 215 -8.05 -1.93 7.49
N GLY A 216 -8.09 -3.04 6.76
CA GLY A 216 -6.96 -3.89 6.42
C GLY A 216 -6.68 -3.91 4.92
N SER A 217 -6.21 -5.03 4.43
CA SER A 217 -5.84 -5.24 3.02
C SER A 217 -7.06 -5.26 2.09
N ALA A 218 -6.90 -4.74 0.89
CA ALA A 218 -7.89 -4.90 -0.18
C ALA A 218 -8.00 -6.36 -0.62
N VAL A 219 -6.86 -7.07 -0.72
CA VAL A 219 -6.81 -8.51 -0.98
C VAL A 219 -5.87 -9.17 0.03
N ILE A 220 -6.36 -10.23 0.67
CA ILE A 220 -5.57 -11.07 1.56
C ILE A 220 -5.83 -12.55 1.27
N THR A 221 -4.78 -13.37 1.30
CA THR A 221 -4.91 -14.81 1.19
C THR A 221 -4.77 -15.49 2.55
N GLY A 222 -5.16 -16.76 2.64
CA GLY A 222 -5.04 -17.54 3.87
C GLY A 222 -4.30 -18.86 3.65
N HIS A 223 -5.03 -19.98 3.70
CA HIS A 223 -4.44 -21.30 3.59
C HIS A 223 -3.91 -21.61 2.17
N ARG A 224 -4.74 -21.33 1.13
CA ARG A 224 -4.44 -21.67 -0.27
C ARG A 224 -5.04 -20.63 -1.22
N ALA A 225 -4.23 -20.17 -2.15
CA ALA A 225 -4.61 -19.26 -3.23
C ALA A 225 -3.74 -19.52 -4.48
N GLU A 226 -3.57 -20.79 -4.84
CA GLU A 226 -2.82 -21.20 -6.03
C GLU A 226 -3.49 -20.70 -7.30
N GLY A 227 -2.73 -20.23 -8.27
CA GLY A 227 -3.26 -19.68 -9.51
C GLY A 227 -4.10 -18.40 -9.32
N LEU A 228 -3.90 -17.66 -8.22
CA LEU A 228 -4.59 -16.39 -7.98
C LEU A 228 -4.11 -15.33 -8.97
N HIS A 229 -5.05 -14.74 -9.73
CA HIS A 229 -4.78 -13.63 -10.64
C HIS A 229 -5.43 -12.34 -10.13
N ILE A 230 -4.60 -11.35 -9.78
CA ILE A 230 -5.04 -10.00 -9.40
C ILE A 230 -4.60 -9.05 -10.51
N HIS A 231 -5.52 -8.63 -11.38
CA HIS A 231 -5.10 -7.82 -12.50
C HIS A 231 -6.07 -6.69 -12.86
N GLU A 232 -5.47 -5.57 -13.30
CA GLU A 232 -6.21 -4.39 -13.76
C GLU A 232 -7.24 -3.90 -12.72
N ASN A 233 -6.82 -3.81 -11.43
CA ASN A 233 -7.61 -3.22 -10.35
C ASN A 233 -7.02 -1.86 -9.94
N ALA A 234 -7.87 -0.97 -9.40
CA ALA A 234 -7.46 0.19 -8.62
C ALA A 234 -7.55 -0.15 -7.12
N ILE A 235 -6.41 -0.14 -6.43
CA ILE A 235 -6.29 -0.51 -5.01
C ILE A 235 -5.72 0.69 -4.26
N ILE A 236 -6.59 1.50 -3.64
CA ILE A 236 -6.24 2.85 -3.21
C ILE A 236 -6.66 3.08 -1.75
N GLY A 237 -5.76 3.64 -0.95
CA GLY A 237 -6.10 4.14 0.39
C GLY A 237 -6.51 3.08 1.40
N ASN A 238 -6.02 1.84 1.31
CA ASN A 238 -6.35 0.75 2.24
C ASN A 238 -5.37 0.68 3.42
N GLY A 239 -5.67 -0.12 4.42
CA GLY A 239 -4.84 -0.35 5.59
C GLY A 239 -5.10 0.62 6.74
N LEU A 240 -6.29 1.22 6.83
CA LEU A 240 -6.59 2.36 7.72
C LEU A 240 -6.47 2.03 9.21
N ALA A 241 -6.79 0.81 9.63
CA ALA A 241 -6.83 0.46 11.07
C ALA A 241 -6.36 -0.97 11.41
N GLY A 242 -5.95 -1.77 10.42
CA GLY A 242 -5.62 -3.18 10.61
C GLY A 242 -4.26 -3.56 10.03
N MET A 243 -4.22 -4.67 9.28
CA MET A 243 -3.07 -5.05 8.45
C MET A 243 -2.95 -4.05 7.31
N PRO A 244 -1.87 -3.27 7.24
CA PRO A 244 -1.86 -2.06 6.43
C PRO A 244 -1.53 -2.27 4.96
N ASP A 245 -1.11 -3.47 4.57
CA ASP A 245 -0.62 -3.75 3.22
C ASP A 245 -1.79 -3.88 2.25
N ALA A 246 -1.68 -3.31 1.05
CA ALA A 246 -2.77 -3.28 0.09
C ALA A 246 -3.13 -4.69 -0.41
N ILE A 247 -2.12 -5.43 -0.88
CA ILE A 247 -2.22 -6.85 -1.23
C ILE A 247 -1.28 -7.63 -0.30
N ARG A 248 -1.84 -8.57 0.46
CA ARG A 248 -1.08 -9.44 1.35
C ARG A 248 -1.30 -10.89 0.96
N LEU A 249 -0.24 -11.56 0.50
CA LEU A 249 -0.29 -12.98 0.16
C LEU A 249 0.44 -13.81 1.21
N GLU A 250 -0.24 -14.84 1.70
CA GLU A 250 0.29 -15.85 2.62
C GLU A 250 -0.32 -17.24 2.30
N GLY A 251 0.27 -18.30 2.83
CA GLY A 251 -0.14 -19.69 2.52
C GLY A 251 0.38 -20.16 1.16
N GLN A 252 -0.32 -21.13 0.56
CA GLN A 252 0.03 -21.71 -0.74
C GLN A 252 -0.41 -20.76 -1.87
N ILE A 253 0.57 -20.17 -2.56
CA ILE A 253 0.33 -19.14 -3.59
C ILE A 253 0.99 -19.47 -4.94
N ALA A 254 1.38 -20.72 -5.16
CA ALA A 254 2.07 -21.10 -6.39
C ALA A 254 1.30 -20.63 -7.64
N ALA A 255 2.06 -20.20 -8.67
CA ALA A 255 1.52 -19.72 -9.94
C ALA A 255 0.56 -18.51 -9.83
N SER A 256 0.61 -17.74 -8.75
CA SER A 256 -0.17 -16.49 -8.66
C SER A 256 0.49 -15.34 -9.41
N GLU A 257 -0.34 -14.40 -9.87
CA GLU A 257 0.08 -13.21 -10.63
C GLU A 257 -0.60 -11.93 -10.12
N ILE A 258 0.18 -10.86 -10.03
CA ILE A 258 -0.31 -9.49 -9.73
C ILE A 258 0.12 -8.60 -10.90
N THR A 259 -0.81 -8.20 -11.77
CA THR A 259 -0.45 -7.57 -13.05
C THR A 259 -1.36 -6.39 -13.42
N GLY A 260 -0.76 -5.31 -13.95
CA GLY A 260 -1.52 -4.19 -14.51
C GLY A 260 -2.31 -3.36 -13.49
N ASN A 261 -2.12 -3.55 -12.19
CA ASN A 261 -2.87 -2.84 -11.16
C ASN A 261 -2.30 -1.44 -10.90
N LEU A 262 -3.18 -0.51 -10.50
CA LEU A 262 -2.82 0.71 -9.81
C LEU A 262 -2.91 0.45 -8.30
N ILE A 263 -1.77 0.43 -7.61
CA ILE A 263 -1.68 0.20 -6.16
C ILE A 263 -1.12 1.48 -5.54
N CYS A 264 -1.99 2.27 -4.93
CA CYS A 264 -1.66 3.67 -4.63
C CYS A 264 -2.18 4.10 -3.26
N ALA A 265 -1.42 4.94 -2.57
CA ALA A 265 -1.82 5.61 -1.33
C ALA A 265 -2.27 4.67 -0.19
N ASN A 266 -1.75 3.45 -0.11
CA ASN A 266 -2.06 2.52 0.97
C ASN A 266 -1.13 2.74 2.18
N ASP A 267 -1.60 2.44 3.39
CA ASP A 267 -0.87 2.75 4.63
C ASP A 267 0.34 1.83 4.89
N GLY A 268 0.33 0.62 4.35
CA GLY A 268 1.46 -0.32 4.36
C GLY A 268 2.10 -0.49 3.00
N SER A 269 2.72 -1.63 2.75
CA SER A 269 3.28 -1.97 1.44
C SER A 269 2.18 -2.10 0.39
N GLY A 270 2.50 -1.78 -0.87
CA GLY A 270 1.61 -2.08 -1.98
C GLY A 270 1.40 -3.58 -2.13
N VAL A 271 2.49 -4.36 -2.11
CA VAL A 271 2.44 -5.83 -2.10
C VAL A 271 3.32 -6.37 -0.98
N PHE A 272 2.76 -7.24 -0.15
CA PHE A 272 3.46 -7.87 0.95
C PHE A 272 3.29 -9.39 0.90
N LEU A 273 4.39 -10.12 0.68
CA LEU A 273 4.42 -11.58 0.73
C LEU A 273 4.86 -12.02 2.13
N PHE A 274 3.95 -12.66 2.88
CA PHE A 274 4.22 -13.11 4.25
C PHE A 274 4.45 -14.63 4.30
N LYS A 275 5.71 -15.05 4.25
CA LYS A 275 6.12 -16.46 4.35
C LYS A 275 5.28 -17.38 3.44
N PRO A 276 5.13 -17.06 2.16
CA PRO A 276 4.32 -17.85 1.26
C PRO A 276 4.96 -19.21 0.98
N ASP A 277 4.13 -20.17 0.60
CA ASP A 277 4.53 -21.41 -0.03
C ASP A 277 4.25 -21.31 -1.54
N GLY A 278 5.29 -21.34 -2.35
CA GLY A 278 5.23 -21.08 -3.78
C GLY A 278 5.71 -19.70 -4.18
N SER A 279 5.73 -19.44 -5.47
CA SER A 279 6.21 -18.20 -6.09
C SER A 279 5.08 -17.45 -6.78
N THR A 280 5.29 -16.12 -6.95
CA THR A 280 4.35 -15.23 -7.66
C THR A 280 5.09 -14.34 -8.64
N GLN A 281 4.37 -13.87 -9.66
CA GLN A 281 4.80 -12.84 -10.59
C GLN A 281 4.10 -11.51 -10.27
N ILE A 282 4.88 -10.44 -10.13
CA ILE A 282 4.41 -9.07 -9.90
C ILE A 282 4.93 -8.24 -11.05
N ARG A 283 4.08 -7.93 -12.03
CA ARG A 283 4.54 -7.28 -13.26
C ARG A 283 3.57 -6.24 -13.81
N ASP A 284 4.12 -5.26 -14.49
CA ASP A 284 3.35 -4.24 -15.21
C ASP A 284 2.41 -3.43 -14.30
N ASN A 285 2.69 -3.38 -12.97
CA ASN A 285 1.90 -2.60 -12.02
C ASN A 285 2.46 -1.18 -11.87
N GLN A 286 1.56 -0.27 -11.51
CA GLN A 286 1.88 1.06 -11.04
C GLN A 286 1.72 1.07 -9.51
N ILE A 287 2.86 1.08 -8.77
CA ILE A 287 2.89 0.95 -7.30
C ILE A 287 3.50 2.24 -6.75
N GLN A 288 2.67 3.13 -6.21
CA GLN A 288 3.17 4.45 -5.82
C GLN A 288 2.49 4.98 -4.56
N PHE A 289 3.25 5.78 -3.82
CA PHE A 289 2.77 6.46 -2.61
C PHE A 289 2.19 5.50 -1.55
N ASN A 290 2.71 4.28 -1.45
CA ASN A 290 2.35 3.33 -0.40
C ASN A 290 3.28 3.48 0.81
N GLY A 291 3.01 2.77 1.90
CA GLY A 291 3.81 2.86 3.12
C GLY A 291 3.60 4.15 3.91
N ARG A 292 2.53 4.89 3.67
CA ARG A 292 2.28 6.23 4.23
C ARG A 292 2.35 6.28 5.75
N ARG A 293 1.80 5.28 6.43
CA ARG A 293 1.76 5.23 7.90
C ARG A 293 2.99 4.55 8.51
N PHE A 294 3.57 3.56 7.82
CA PHE A 294 4.63 2.73 8.38
C PHE A 294 5.98 2.87 7.67
N GLN A 295 6.07 3.73 6.67
CA GLN A 295 7.30 3.95 5.89
C GLN A 295 7.85 2.66 5.28
N ARG A 296 7.00 1.73 4.87
CA ARG A 296 7.37 0.44 4.32
C ARG A 296 7.83 0.54 2.86
N SER A 297 8.53 -0.48 2.40
CA SER A 297 8.83 -0.64 0.98
C SER A 297 7.54 -0.85 0.16
N ALA A 298 7.59 -0.50 -1.13
CA ALA A 298 6.44 -0.68 -2.03
C ALA A 298 6.11 -2.16 -2.22
N VAL A 299 7.13 -3.00 -2.42
CA VAL A 299 7.01 -4.45 -2.52
C VAL A 299 7.92 -5.10 -1.48
N TYR A 300 7.36 -5.95 -0.64
CA TYR A 300 8.09 -6.70 0.38
C TYR A 300 7.99 -8.20 0.13
N LEU A 301 9.12 -8.86 -0.10
CA LEU A 301 9.19 -10.26 -0.49
C LEU A 301 9.77 -11.12 0.63
N MET A 302 9.03 -12.14 1.05
CA MET A 302 9.53 -13.31 1.77
C MET A 302 9.38 -14.52 0.85
N GLY A 303 10.37 -15.40 0.84
CA GLY A 303 10.34 -16.60 0.00
C GLY A 303 11.24 -16.50 -1.23
N SER A 304 11.16 -17.47 -2.10
CA SER A 304 12.09 -17.65 -3.23
C SER A 304 11.36 -17.73 -4.56
N ASP A 305 12.11 -17.51 -5.64
CA ASP A 305 11.65 -17.69 -7.01
C ASP A 305 10.55 -16.71 -7.46
N HIS A 306 10.36 -15.60 -6.73
CA HIS A 306 9.44 -14.53 -7.14
C HIS A 306 10.02 -13.72 -8.30
N GLN A 307 9.14 -13.24 -9.16
CA GLN A 307 9.49 -12.36 -10.28
C GLN A 307 8.79 -11.02 -10.12
N VAL A 308 9.58 -9.94 -10.02
CA VAL A 308 9.06 -8.56 -9.96
C VAL A 308 9.65 -7.81 -11.14
N THR A 309 8.85 -7.59 -12.19
CA THR A 309 9.35 -7.11 -13.47
C THR A 309 8.43 -6.05 -14.09
N ASN A 310 9.02 -5.07 -14.78
CA ASN A 310 8.30 -4.04 -15.53
C ASN A 310 7.32 -3.20 -14.70
N ASN A 311 7.52 -3.10 -13.37
CA ASN A 311 6.67 -2.25 -12.55
C ASN A 311 7.20 -0.81 -12.52
N THR A 312 6.29 0.16 -12.42
CA THR A 312 6.62 1.55 -12.10
C THR A 312 6.39 1.77 -10.62
N ILE A 313 7.47 2.00 -9.86
CA ILE A 313 7.45 2.11 -8.40
C ILE A 313 7.94 3.50 -7.99
N GLY A 314 7.15 4.23 -7.20
CA GLY A 314 7.57 5.58 -6.85
C GLY A 314 6.88 6.19 -5.63
N TYR A 315 7.38 7.38 -5.24
CA TYR A 315 6.86 8.15 -4.09
C TYR A 315 6.81 7.33 -2.80
N GLN A 316 7.86 6.53 -2.55
CA GLN A 316 7.87 5.56 -1.48
C GLN A 316 8.75 6.05 -0.31
N PRO A 317 8.22 6.10 0.94
CA PRO A 317 8.98 6.52 2.12
C PRO A 317 9.95 5.44 2.64
N GLY A 318 10.10 4.33 1.93
CA GLY A 318 11.05 3.25 2.16
C GLY A 318 11.72 2.83 0.86
N ALA A 319 12.22 1.60 0.81
CA ALA A 319 12.78 1.02 -0.40
C ALA A 319 11.68 0.76 -1.46
N GLY A 320 12.08 0.67 -2.73
CA GLY A 320 11.18 0.24 -3.79
C GLY A 320 10.77 -1.22 -3.60
N ILE A 321 11.75 -2.14 -3.65
CA ILE A 321 11.54 -3.58 -3.44
C ILE A 321 12.47 -4.02 -2.31
N THR A 322 11.94 -4.72 -1.33
CA THR A 322 12.72 -5.32 -0.23
C THR A 322 12.63 -6.84 -0.29
N VAL A 323 13.77 -7.51 -0.21
CA VAL A 323 13.85 -8.98 -0.10
C VAL A 323 14.28 -9.35 1.33
N ALA A 324 13.41 -10.04 2.06
CA ALA A 324 13.68 -10.46 3.42
C ALA A 324 14.70 -11.61 3.46
N ALA A 325 15.48 -11.66 4.54
CA ALA A 325 16.39 -12.79 4.80
C ALA A 325 15.69 -13.99 5.44
N TYR A 326 14.53 -13.78 6.05
CA TYR A 326 13.79 -14.85 6.74
C TYR A 326 12.30 -14.88 6.34
N PRO A 327 11.78 -16.04 5.91
CA PRO A 327 12.54 -17.27 5.62
C PRO A 327 13.64 -17.02 4.60
N ALA A 328 14.61 -17.93 4.46
CA ALA A 328 15.67 -17.80 3.46
C ALA A 328 15.05 -17.56 2.08
N SER A 329 15.39 -16.41 1.48
CA SER A 329 14.77 -15.93 0.25
C SER A 329 15.84 -15.81 -0.83
N HIS A 330 15.70 -16.59 -1.89
CA HIS A 330 16.68 -16.70 -2.96
C HIS A 330 16.02 -16.70 -4.34
N ARG A 331 16.81 -16.42 -5.36
CA ARG A 331 16.41 -16.45 -6.77
C ARG A 331 15.21 -15.56 -7.10
N ASN A 332 15.04 -14.48 -6.31
CA ASN A 332 14.04 -13.48 -6.68
C ASN A 332 14.59 -12.62 -7.81
N LEU A 333 13.87 -12.60 -8.93
CA LEU A 333 14.23 -11.89 -10.13
C LEU A 333 13.54 -10.51 -10.15
N LEU A 334 14.35 -9.44 -10.03
CA LEU A 334 13.86 -8.07 -9.87
C LEU A 334 14.42 -7.19 -10.99
N ARG A 335 13.82 -7.28 -12.19
CA ARG A 335 14.38 -6.69 -13.41
C ARG A 335 13.41 -5.75 -14.12
N SER A 336 13.95 -4.82 -14.89
CA SER A 336 13.18 -3.91 -15.75
C SER A 336 12.14 -3.07 -14.99
N ASN A 337 12.27 -2.94 -13.66
CA ASN A 337 11.41 -2.03 -12.89
C ASN A 337 11.95 -0.60 -13.00
N GLN A 338 11.05 0.37 -13.03
CA GLN A 338 11.38 1.78 -13.02
C GLN A 338 11.05 2.37 -11.65
N PHE A 339 11.98 3.14 -11.11
CA PHE A 339 11.86 3.72 -9.78
C PHE A 339 12.01 5.24 -9.84
N ALA A 340 11.25 5.93 -8.98
CA ALA A 340 11.36 7.38 -8.81
C ALA A 340 10.93 7.79 -7.40
N GLN A 341 11.59 8.81 -6.85
CA GLN A 341 11.25 9.43 -5.57
C GLN A 341 11.11 8.40 -4.43
N LEU A 342 12.19 7.71 -4.14
CA LEU A 342 12.32 6.77 -3.04
C LEU A 342 13.16 7.37 -1.91
N ASP A 343 12.74 7.18 -0.66
CA ASP A 343 13.58 7.52 0.51
C ASP A 343 14.59 6.41 0.84
N GLY A 344 14.41 5.20 0.29
CA GLY A 344 15.29 4.05 0.41
C GLY A 344 15.92 3.63 -0.92
N LEU A 345 16.55 2.45 -0.94
CA LEU A 345 17.12 1.87 -2.15
C LEU A 345 16.02 1.43 -3.12
N SER A 346 16.32 1.39 -4.42
CA SER A 346 15.42 0.78 -5.41
C SER A 346 15.17 -0.70 -5.11
N ILE A 347 16.22 -1.42 -4.75
CA ILE A 347 16.19 -2.81 -4.25
C ILE A 347 17.04 -2.87 -2.98
N ASP A 348 16.50 -3.45 -1.92
CA ASP A 348 17.14 -3.59 -0.61
C ASP A 348 17.07 -5.05 -0.15
N LEU A 349 18.23 -5.66 0.07
CA LEU A 349 18.37 -7.06 0.48
C LEU A 349 18.63 -7.13 1.98
N ILE A 350 17.60 -7.33 2.77
CA ILE A 350 17.67 -7.29 4.24
C ILE A 350 18.57 -8.40 4.80
N ALA A 351 19.48 -8.03 5.68
CA ALA A 351 20.27 -8.99 6.46
C ALA A 351 19.43 -9.60 7.59
N GLN A 352 19.59 -10.90 7.87
CA GLN A 352 18.81 -11.61 8.89
C GLN A 352 18.91 -10.96 10.28
N GLY A 353 20.05 -10.39 10.62
CA GLY A 353 20.24 -9.68 11.88
C GLY A 353 19.30 -8.49 12.06
N ASN A 354 18.72 -7.97 10.99
CA ASN A 354 17.85 -6.81 10.98
C ASN A 354 16.36 -7.18 10.88
N THR A 355 16.01 -8.44 10.61
CA THR A 355 14.60 -8.87 10.45
C THR A 355 13.75 -8.74 11.72
N GLY A 356 14.37 -8.65 12.90
CA GLY A 356 13.68 -8.42 14.16
C GLY A 356 13.60 -6.95 14.57
N VAL A 357 14.17 -6.04 13.80
CA VAL A 357 14.15 -4.60 14.06
C VAL A 357 12.80 -4.02 13.61
N ARG A 358 12.29 -3.06 14.36
CA ARG A 358 10.97 -2.46 14.10
C ARG A 358 10.80 -1.93 12.67
N ASP A 359 11.90 -1.41 12.10
CA ASP A 359 11.89 -0.73 10.80
C ASP A 359 12.46 -1.59 9.65
N PHE A 360 12.62 -2.91 9.83
CA PHE A 360 13.18 -3.79 8.79
C PHE A 360 12.39 -3.78 7.46
N GLN A 361 11.12 -3.44 7.49
CA GLN A 361 10.27 -3.36 6.30
C GLN A 361 10.47 -2.07 5.48
N THR A 362 11.24 -1.12 5.97
CA THR A 362 11.62 0.08 5.22
C THR A 362 12.85 -0.15 4.34
N GLY A 363 13.64 -1.15 4.66
CA GLY A 363 14.98 -1.41 4.15
C GLY A 363 16.04 -1.22 5.22
N ASP A 364 17.20 -1.86 5.10
CA ASP A 364 18.33 -1.70 6.03
C ASP A 364 19.56 -1.01 5.37
N GLY A 365 19.39 -0.59 4.11
CA GLY A 365 20.39 0.14 3.33
C GLY A 365 21.43 -0.76 2.68
N PRO A 366 22.45 -0.18 2.00
CA PRO A 366 23.35 -0.94 1.16
C PRO A 366 24.20 -1.93 1.94
N ASN A 367 24.21 -3.16 1.47
CA ASN A 367 24.96 -4.26 2.06
C ASN A 367 26.46 -4.16 1.75
N PRO A 368 27.34 -4.58 2.68
CA PRO A 368 28.76 -4.65 2.40
C PRO A 368 29.06 -5.75 1.35
N PRO A 369 30.15 -5.60 0.55
CA PRO A 369 30.53 -6.57 -0.48
C PRO A 369 30.71 -7.99 0.07
N ARG A 370 30.40 -8.97 -0.75
CA ARG A 370 30.42 -10.42 -0.43
C ARG A 370 31.74 -10.93 0.13
N ASN A 371 32.84 -10.33 -0.27
CA ASN A 371 34.17 -10.67 0.20
C ASN A 371 34.59 -9.92 1.47
N SER A 372 33.75 -9.02 1.95
CA SER A 372 33.99 -8.27 3.17
C SER A 372 33.79 -9.17 4.40
N ARG A 373 34.67 -9.00 5.42
CA ARG A 373 34.48 -9.60 6.74
C ARG A 373 33.20 -9.13 7.47
N HIS A 374 32.57 -8.08 6.98
CA HIS A 374 31.36 -7.49 7.55
C HIS A 374 30.10 -8.02 6.88
N ARG A 375 30.25 -8.84 5.84
CA ARG A 375 29.12 -9.40 5.14
C ARG A 375 28.42 -10.47 5.96
N ARG A 376 27.10 -10.49 5.85
CA ARG A 376 26.23 -11.55 6.33
C ARG A 376 25.75 -12.41 5.16
N LEU A 377 26.02 -13.71 5.21
CA LEU A 377 25.57 -14.66 4.19
C LEU A 377 24.04 -14.91 4.28
N ASP A 378 23.46 -14.62 5.42
CA ASP A 378 22.05 -14.73 5.73
C ASP A 378 21.32 -13.42 5.35
N THR A 379 21.40 -13.05 4.09
CA THR A 379 20.79 -11.84 3.50
C THR A 379 19.87 -12.27 2.35
N GLY A 380 18.86 -11.47 2.07
CA GLY A 380 17.98 -11.70 0.92
C GLY A 380 18.78 -11.94 -0.38
N ASN A 381 18.29 -12.80 -1.25
CA ASN A 381 18.96 -13.22 -2.48
C ASN A 381 20.42 -13.70 -2.29
N GLY A 382 20.72 -14.35 -1.13
CA GLY A 382 22.07 -14.83 -0.82
C GLY A 382 23.11 -13.71 -0.82
N SER A 383 22.68 -12.44 -0.69
CA SER A 383 23.51 -11.24 -0.70
C SER A 383 24.38 -11.17 -1.95
N VAL A 384 23.80 -11.39 -3.12
CA VAL A 384 24.45 -11.17 -4.41
C VAL A 384 25.11 -9.79 -4.43
N ASN A 385 26.34 -9.69 -4.90
CA ASN A 385 27.06 -8.43 -4.90
C ASN A 385 26.43 -7.42 -5.87
N ALA A 386 26.27 -6.18 -5.41
CA ALA A 386 26.01 -5.06 -6.32
C ALA A 386 27.21 -4.88 -7.25
N PRO A 387 27.00 -4.45 -8.51
CA PRO A 387 28.11 -4.11 -9.41
C PRO A 387 28.94 -2.93 -8.85
N GLU A 388 30.23 -2.94 -9.11
CA GLU A 388 31.13 -1.83 -8.77
C GLU A 388 31.69 -1.22 -10.05
N PHE A 389 31.44 0.07 -10.28
CA PHE A 389 32.06 0.79 -11.40
C PHE A 389 33.55 1.01 -11.14
N GLU A 390 34.39 0.90 -12.18
CA GLU A 390 35.83 1.16 -12.10
C GLU A 390 36.14 2.60 -11.68
N THR A 391 35.27 3.52 -12.08
CA THR A 391 35.29 4.92 -11.66
C THR A 391 33.87 5.46 -11.53
N TYR A 392 33.68 6.49 -10.73
CA TYR A 392 32.37 7.17 -10.62
C TYR A 392 32.24 8.38 -11.57
N ARG A 393 33.21 8.55 -12.51
CA ARG A 393 33.18 9.60 -13.52
C ARG A 393 33.71 9.03 -14.84
N PHE A 394 32.85 8.88 -15.82
CA PHE A 394 33.19 8.38 -17.15
C PHE A 394 33.15 9.52 -18.15
N ALA A 395 34.25 9.73 -18.88
CA ALA A 395 34.32 10.75 -19.92
C ALA A 395 33.50 10.32 -21.15
N ALA A 396 32.56 11.15 -21.57
CA ALA A 396 31.83 10.98 -22.82
C ALA A 396 32.53 11.69 -23.96
N THR A 397 32.73 11.01 -25.08
CA THR A 397 33.29 11.56 -26.32
C THR A 397 32.23 11.43 -27.41
N ASN A 398 31.89 12.54 -28.06
CA ASN A 398 30.86 12.60 -29.10
C ASN A 398 29.48 12.05 -28.65
N GLY A 399 29.10 12.25 -27.40
CA GLY A 399 27.82 11.78 -26.85
C GLY A 399 27.83 10.32 -26.43
N THR A 400 28.96 9.62 -26.50
CA THR A 400 29.10 8.22 -26.15
C THR A 400 30.10 8.06 -25.01
N ALA A 401 29.75 7.27 -24.00
CA ALA A 401 30.66 6.94 -22.88
C ALA A 401 30.80 5.40 -22.77
N LEU A 402 32.05 4.96 -22.58
CA LEU A 402 32.36 3.57 -22.22
C LEU A 402 32.35 3.47 -20.68
N VAL A 403 31.36 2.78 -20.14
CA VAL A 403 31.21 2.51 -18.72
C VAL A 403 31.74 1.11 -18.42
N THR A 404 32.71 1.01 -17.49
CA THR A 404 33.37 -0.25 -17.12
C THR A 404 33.27 -0.50 -15.62
N GLY A 405 33.37 -1.75 -15.22
CA GLY A 405 33.30 -2.13 -13.82
C GLY A 405 33.46 -3.62 -13.59
N THR A 406 33.15 -4.04 -12.36
CA THR A 406 33.22 -5.43 -11.92
C THR A 406 31.91 -5.88 -11.29
N ALA A 407 31.62 -7.19 -11.44
CA ALA A 407 30.52 -7.88 -10.80
C ALA A 407 30.92 -9.34 -10.54
N ASP A 408 30.06 -10.13 -9.95
CA ASP A 408 30.31 -11.56 -9.84
C ASP A 408 30.39 -12.20 -11.25
N PRO A 409 31.37 -13.10 -11.50
CA PRO A 409 31.59 -13.67 -12.83
C PRO A 409 30.34 -14.31 -13.43
N GLY A 410 30.05 -14.00 -14.70
CA GLY A 410 28.94 -14.58 -15.44
C GLY A 410 27.56 -14.01 -15.10
N THR A 411 27.46 -13.00 -14.22
CA THR A 411 26.18 -12.33 -13.92
C THR A 411 25.72 -11.45 -15.09
N GLU A 412 24.41 -11.33 -15.25
CA GLU A 412 23.80 -10.34 -16.14
C GLU A 412 23.68 -9.01 -15.40
N LEU A 413 24.02 -7.92 -16.08
CA LEU A 413 23.94 -6.57 -15.53
C LEU A 413 22.94 -5.74 -16.31
N ASP A 414 21.91 -5.29 -15.61
CA ASP A 414 20.95 -4.31 -16.14
C ASP A 414 21.41 -2.90 -15.76
N LEU A 415 21.59 -2.06 -16.77
CA LEU A 415 22.02 -0.65 -16.63
C LEU A 415 20.80 0.27 -16.60
N TYR A 416 20.89 1.32 -15.79
CA TYR A 416 19.80 2.26 -15.60
C TYR A 416 20.28 3.70 -15.64
N HIS A 417 19.48 4.58 -16.23
CA HIS A 417 19.59 6.02 -16.06
C HIS A 417 18.97 6.43 -14.73
N VAL A 418 19.71 7.17 -13.91
CA VAL A 418 19.24 7.68 -12.61
C VAL A 418 18.86 9.15 -12.77
N LEU A 419 17.59 9.46 -12.57
CA LEU A 419 17.06 10.81 -12.79
C LEU A 419 17.20 11.73 -11.56
N GLU A 420 17.36 11.16 -10.37
CA GLU A 420 17.43 11.90 -9.12
C GLU A 420 18.84 12.43 -8.82
N LEU A 421 18.90 13.60 -8.15
CA LEU A 421 20.13 14.29 -7.83
C LEU A 421 20.51 14.10 -6.36
N GLY A 422 21.81 13.89 -6.12
CA GLY A 422 22.39 14.10 -4.78
C GLY A 422 22.53 12.88 -3.88
N LEU A 423 22.07 11.70 -4.28
CA LEU A 423 22.21 10.47 -3.49
C LEU A 423 23.27 9.54 -4.09
N PRO A 424 24.10 8.83 -3.28
CA PRO A 424 25.02 7.82 -3.77
C PRO A 424 24.32 6.63 -4.44
N TYR A 425 23.05 6.37 -4.11
CA TYR A 425 22.18 5.35 -4.67
C TYR A 425 20.86 6.00 -5.06
N GLY A 426 20.81 6.63 -6.22
CA GLY A 426 19.57 7.23 -6.73
C GLY A 426 18.59 6.18 -7.24
N ALA A 427 17.33 6.54 -7.35
CA ALA A 427 16.30 5.67 -7.89
C ALA A 427 16.60 5.28 -9.35
N LEU A 428 16.49 3.99 -9.66
CA LEU A 428 16.73 3.41 -10.98
C LEU A 428 15.56 3.76 -11.91
N GLY A 429 15.73 4.79 -12.73
CA GLY A 429 14.69 5.30 -13.61
C GLY A 429 14.58 4.51 -14.92
N GLU A 430 15.14 5.03 -16.00
CA GLU A 430 15.04 4.41 -17.32
C GLU A 430 16.01 3.23 -17.47
N TYR A 431 15.50 2.07 -17.92
CA TYR A 431 16.32 0.92 -18.28
C TYR A 431 17.08 1.20 -19.60
N LEU A 432 18.40 1.01 -19.60
CA LEU A 432 19.29 1.32 -20.72
C LEU A 432 19.75 0.10 -21.53
N GLY A 433 19.69 -1.09 -20.94
CA GLY A 433 20.12 -2.32 -21.59
C GLY A 433 20.81 -3.28 -20.63
N THR A 434 21.12 -4.48 -21.13
CA THR A 434 21.79 -5.55 -20.37
C THR A 434 23.17 -5.84 -20.99
N VAL A 435 24.16 -6.03 -20.12
CA VAL A 435 25.48 -6.58 -20.47
C VAL A 435 25.79 -7.76 -19.56
N GLN A 436 26.80 -8.55 -19.90
CA GLN A 436 27.22 -9.70 -19.10
C GLN A 436 28.63 -9.49 -18.57
N ALA A 437 28.86 -9.82 -17.30
CA ALA A 437 30.20 -9.93 -16.74
C ALA A 437 30.91 -11.17 -17.30
N ASP A 438 32.18 -11.01 -17.68
CA ASP A 438 33.01 -12.10 -18.17
C ASP A 438 33.44 -13.07 -17.05
N GLU A 439 34.26 -14.07 -17.39
CA GLU A 439 34.79 -15.04 -16.44
C GLU A 439 35.70 -14.42 -15.35
N ALA A 440 36.26 -13.24 -15.60
CA ALA A 440 37.03 -12.47 -14.63
C ALA A 440 36.17 -11.48 -13.83
N GLY A 441 34.86 -11.44 -14.10
CA GLY A 441 33.93 -10.53 -13.48
C GLY A 441 33.99 -9.10 -14.03
N GLN A 442 34.62 -8.87 -15.20
CA GLN A 442 34.68 -7.56 -15.82
C GLN A 442 33.47 -7.34 -16.72
N PHE A 443 32.94 -6.11 -16.74
CA PHE A 443 31.91 -5.71 -17.69
C PHE A 443 32.24 -4.37 -18.36
N ALA A 444 31.71 -4.18 -19.55
CA ALA A 444 31.80 -2.92 -20.28
C ALA A 444 30.51 -2.66 -21.05
N ALA A 445 30.01 -1.43 -20.98
CA ALA A 445 28.83 -0.98 -21.70
C ALA A 445 29.09 0.35 -22.39
N THR A 446 28.69 0.47 -23.64
CA THR A 446 28.70 1.73 -24.37
C THR A 446 27.34 2.40 -24.25
N LEU A 447 27.31 3.60 -23.67
CA LEU A 447 26.07 4.34 -23.43
C LEU A 447 26.05 5.63 -24.26
N GLU A 448 24.91 5.88 -24.90
CA GLU A 448 24.64 7.12 -25.65
C GLU A 448 23.73 8.02 -24.81
N LEU A 449 24.34 8.75 -23.88
CA LEU A 449 23.65 9.63 -22.95
C LEU A 449 24.35 11.01 -22.90
N PRO A 450 23.60 12.08 -22.64
CA PRO A 450 24.19 13.43 -22.45
C PRO A 450 25.20 13.49 -21.30
N VAL A 451 26.16 14.38 -21.43
CA VAL A 451 27.06 14.74 -20.33
C VAL A 451 26.24 15.27 -19.14
N GLY A 452 26.53 14.79 -17.95
CA GLY A 452 25.76 15.06 -16.74
C GLY A 452 24.73 13.96 -16.37
N SER A 453 24.47 13.01 -17.29
CA SER A 453 23.65 11.84 -16.99
C SER A 453 24.29 10.98 -15.91
N ARG A 454 23.44 10.39 -15.09
CA ARG A 454 23.83 9.48 -14.02
C ARG A 454 23.42 8.07 -14.37
N VAL A 455 24.27 7.11 -14.06
CA VAL A 455 24.02 5.70 -14.35
C VAL A 455 24.26 4.85 -13.12
N SER A 456 23.47 3.78 -12.99
CA SER A 456 23.64 2.73 -12.01
C SER A 456 23.39 1.37 -12.68
N ALA A 457 23.59 0.28 -11.95
CA ALA A 457 23.43 -1.07 -12.48
C ALA A 457 22.92 -2.03 -11.39
N LEU A 458 22.24 -3.09 -11.82
CA LEU A 458 21.88 -4.27 -11.02
C LEU A 458 22.61 -5.48 -11.58
N ALA A 459 23.05 -6.39 -10.73
CA ALA A 459 23.54 -7.70 -11.15
C ALA A 459 22.47 -8.78 -10.87
N THR A 460 22.29 -9.70 -11.80
CA THR A 460 21.42 -10.86 -11.62
C THR A 460 22.22 -12.15 -11.77
N ASP A 461 22.24 -12.93 -10.69
CA ASP A 461 22.84 -14.26 -10.62
C ASP A 461 21.72 -15.32 -10.65
N PRO A 462 21.73 -16.27 -11.59
CA PRO A 462 20.70 -17.31 -11.68
C PRO A 462 20.54 -18.17 -10.42
N ALA A 463 21.60 -18.32 -9.63
CA ALA A 463 21.57 -19.13 -8.40
C ALA A 463 21.05 -18.37 -7.18
N HIS A 464 21.15 -17.04 -7.18
CA HIS A 464 20.86 -16.20 -6.00
C HIS A 464 19.73 -15.20 -6.25
N GLY A 465 19.63 -14.60 -7.44
CA GLY A 465 18.65 -13.56 -7.80
C GLY A 465 19.30 -12.22 -8.12
N THR A 466 18.52 -11.13 -8.01
CA THR A 466 18.98 -9.77 -8.34
C THR A 466 19.58 -9.07 -7.12
N SER A 467 20.64 -8.29 -7.34
CA SER A 467 21.39 -7.54 -6.33
C SER A 467 20.71 -6.22 -5.94
N GLU A 468 21.30 -5.56 -4.95
CA GLU A 468 21.12 -4.11 -4.71
C GLU A 468 21.73 -3.28 -5.85
N PRO A 469 21.35 -1.97 -5.99
CA PRO A 469 21.92 -1.11 -7.02
C PRO A 469 23.38 -0.77 -6.75
N ALA A 470 24.13 -0.58 -7.83
CA ALA A 470 25.46 0.02 -7.79
C ALA A 470 25.40 1.47 -7.34
N ALA A 471 26.46 1.96 -6.70
CA ALA A 471 26.62 3.39 -6.47
C ALA A 471 26.65 4.15 -7.80
N VAL A 472 26.01 5.32 -7.83
CA VAL A 472 25.80 6.10 -9.05
C VAL A 472 27.12 6.64 -9.64
N ALA A 473 27.35 6.45 -10.93
CA ALA A 473 28.40 7.08 -11.71
C ALA A 473 27.83 8.21 -12.59
N ILE A 474 28.66 9.21 -12.92
CA ILE A 474 28.28 10.40 -13.69
C ILE A 474 29.05 10.42 -15.00
N LEU A 475 28.38 10.72 -16.11
CA LEU A 475 29.01 10.98 -17.39
C LEU A 475 29.53 12.43 -17.44
N THR A 476 30.82 12.61 -17.73
CA THR A 476 31.49 13.92 -17.76
C THR A 476 31.94 14.27 -19.16
N ALA A 477 32.20 15.53 -19.42
CA ALA A 477 32.96 15.95 -20.60
C ALA A 477 34.42 15.43 -20.51
N ALA A 478 35.18 15.52 -21.60
CA ALA A 478 36.58 15.07 -21.67
C ALA A 478 37.50 15.79 -20.66
N ASP A 479 37.14 16.98 -20.25
CA ASP A 479 37.86 17.78 -19.22
C ASP A 479 37.41 17.46 -17.78
N GLY A 480 36.47 16.50 -17.60
CA GLY A 480 35.92 16.11 -16.32
C GLY A 480 34.78 17.02 -15.82
N SER A 481 34.40 18.05 -16.58
CA SER A 481 33.26 18.90 -16.24
C SER A 481 31.92 18.22 -16.56
N PHE A 482 30.87 18.61 -15.85
CA PHE A 482 29.50 18.22 -16.16
C PHE A 482 28.52 19.33 -15.72
N PRO A 483 27.41 19.53 -16.46
CA PRO A 483 26.40 20.50 -16.09
C PRO A 483 25.65 20.01 -14.85
N THR A 484 25.31 20.94 -13.96
CA THR A 484 24.33 20.68 -12.91
C THR A 484 22.95 20.69 -13.57
N LEU A 485 22.39 19.52 -13.85
CA LEU A 485 21.00 19.42 -14.34
C LEU A 485 20.05 19.85 -13.22
N PRO A 486 19.04 20.66 -13.52
CA PRO A 486 18.00 20.93 -12.52
C PRO A 486 17.31 19.61 -12.14
N PRO A 487 16.92 19.43 -10.87
CA PRO A 487 16.10 18.30 -10.52
C PRO A 487 14.82 18.30 -11.35
N PRO A 488 14.29 17.13 -11.74
CA PRO A 488 12.97 17.06 -12.34
C PRO A 488 11.96 17.76 -11.41
N ALA A 489 11.02 18.49 -12.00
CA ALA A 489 9.97 19.13 -11.21
C ALA A 489 9.25 18.05 -10.38
N PRO A 490 9.03 18.28 -9.08
CA PRO A 490 8.29 17.33 -8.27
C PRO A 490 6.88 17.17 -8.86
N SER A 491 6.55 15.96 -9.30
CA SER A 491 5.19 15.59 -9.65
C SER A 491 4.56 14.91 -8.44
N LEU A 492 3.26 15.11 -8.23
CA LEU A 492 2.52 14.36 -7.22
C LEU A 492 2.09 13.02 -7.83
N PRO A 493 2.01 11.95 -7.02
CA PRO A 493 1.44 10.69 -7.49
C PRO A 493 -0.04 10.90 -7.84
N ASP A 494 -0.46 10.43 -9.00
CA ASP A 494 -1.86 10.47 -9.40
C ASP A 494 -2.49 9.09 -9.12
N CYS A 495 -3.35 9.05 -8.11
CA CYS A 495 -4.12 7.87 -7.73
C CYS A 495 -5.59 7.99 -8.18
N SER A 496 -5.93 9.03 -8.90
CA SER A 496 -7.31 9.33 -9.30
C SER A 496 -7.74 8.51 -10.53
N PRO A 497 -9.04 8.24 -10.68
CA PRO A 497 -9.56 7.74 -11.94
C PRO A 497 -9.25 8.74 -13.07
N PRO A 498 -9.03 8.27 -14.30
CA PRO A 498 -8.85 9.15 -15.44
C PRO A 498 -10.09 10.05 -15.57
N SER A 499 -9.87 11.36 -15.58
CA SER A 499 -10.98 12.29 -15.80
C SER A 499 -11.54 12.10 -17.20
N PRO A 500 -12.86 12.01 -17.38
CA PRO A 500 -13.44 12.12 -18.71
C PRO A 500 -12.96 13.43 -19.35
N LEU A 501 -12.62 13.39 -20.63
CA LEU A 501 -12.25 14.60 -21.36
C LEU A 501 -13.30 15.68 -21.04
N PRO A 502 -12.88 16.87 -20.60
CA PRO A 502 -13.84 17.88 -20.17
C PRO A 502 -14.82 18.18 -21.31
N PRO A 503 -16.12 18.27 -21.03
CA PRO A 503 -17.03 18.88 -21.97
C PRO A 503 -16.51 20.29 -22.29
N PRO A 504 -16.74 20.84 -23.49
CA PRO A 504 -16.19 22.14 -23.88
C PRO A 504 -16.52 23.19 -22.81
N VAL A 505 -15.46 23.80 -22.37
CA VAL A 505 -15.33 24.66 -21.17
C VAL A 505 -16.46 25.69 -21.07
N PHE A 506 -17.33 25.55 -20.10
CA PHE A 506 -17.87 26.71 -19.41
C PHE A 506 -16.94 26.99 -18.24
N GLU A 507 -16.34 28.18 -18.20
CA GLU A 507 -15.44 28.61 -17.11
C GLU A 507 -16.21 28.65 -15.77
N GLU A 508 -16.27 27.54 -15.07
CA GLU A 508 -16.55 27.55 -13.63
C GLU A 508 -15.21 27.67 -12.90
N ARG A 509 -15.12 28.67 -12.02
CA ARG A 509 -13.95 28.88 -11.17
C ARG A 509 -13.68 27.59 -10.38
N PRO A 510 -12.40 27.15 -10.28
CA PRO A 510 -12.06 26.02 -9.42
C PRO A 510 -12.53 26.30 -7.99
N PRO A 511 -13.05 25.30 -7.27
CA PRO A 511 -13.34 25.48 -5.83
C PRO A 511 -12.07 25.94 -5.12
N GLU A 512 -12.19 26.97 -4.32
CA GLU A 512 -11.07 27.46 -3.51
C GLU A 512 -10.60 26.30 -2.62
N PRO A 513 -9.28 26.05 -2.54
CA PRO A 513 -8.77 25.02 -1.65
C PRO A 513 -9.21 25.30 -0.22
N LEU A 514 -9.58 24.26 0.50
CA LEU A 514 -9.93 24.40 1.92
C LEU A 514 -8.67 24.79 2.68
N VAL A 515 -8.62 26.03 3.17
CA VAL A 515 -7.48 26.58 3.88
C VAL A 515 -7.69 26.42 5.38
N LEU A 516 -6.77 25.74 6.07
CA LEU A 516 -6.74 25.59 7.52
C LEU A 516 -5.66 26.50 8.11
N GLU A 517 -5.99 27.28 9.12
CA GLU A 517 -5.02 28.05 9.88
C GLU A 517 -4.66 27.32 11.17
N LEU A 518 -3.40 26.87 11.29
CA LEU A 518 -2.91 26.16 12.47
C LEU A 518 -1.67 26.81 13.07
N SER A 519 -1.55 26.75 14.38
CA SER A 519 -0.34 27.18 15.06
C SER A 519 0.83 26.24 14.73
N ARG A 520 1.97 26.83 14.35
CA ARG A 520 3.18 26.08 13.98
C ARG A 520 3.84 25.41 15.17
N ASN A 521 3.74 25.98 16.35
CA ASN A 521 4.52 25.55 17.51
C ASN A 521 3.87 25.88 18.86
N ILE A 522 4.35 25.20 19.90
CA ILE A 522 4.15 25.55 21.31
C ILE A 522 5.49 25.79 21.98
N HIS A 523 5.51 26.58 23.07
CA HIS A 523 6.73 26.94 23.80
C HIS A 523 6.76 26.35 25.22
N PHE A 524 7.98 26.28 25.77
CA PHE A 524 8.24 25.71 27.10
C PHE A 524 9.10 26.65 27.95
N GLY A 525 8.88 26.62 29.24
CA GLY A 525 9.75 27.28 30.20
C GLY A 525 11.19 26.73 30.21
N LEU A 526 12.08 27.46 30.87
CA LEU A 526 13.45 27.00 31.07
C LEU A 526 13.48 25.67 31.83
N ASP A 527 14.18 24.69 31.27
CA ASP A 527 14.30 23.36 31.83
C ASP A 527 12.96 22.66 32.14
N ARG A 528 11.92 23.02 31.44
CA ARG A 528 10.55 22.48 31.58
C ARG A 528 10.13 21.70 30.36
N SER A 529 9.29 20.70 30.58
CA SER A 529 8.58 19.91 29.55
C SER A 529 7.09 19.77 29.83
N GLU A 530 6.57 20.46 30.84
CA GLU A 530 5.13 20.50 31.14
C GLU A 530 4.40 21.42 30.17
N ILE A 531 3.21 21.01 29.74
CA ILE A 531 2.33 21.81 28.87
C ILE A 531 1.66 22.91 29.70
N SER A 532 1.85 24.18 29.33
CA SER A 532 1.15 25.30 29.95
C SER A 532 -0.32 25.34 29.52
N PRO A 533 -1.20 26.08 30.27
CA PRO A 533 -2.58 26.24 29.84
C PRO A 533 -2.72 26.91 28.45
N GLU A 534 -1.81 27.82 28.11
CA GLU A 534 -1.78 28.50 26.81
C GLU A 534 -1.36 27.50 25.70
N SER A 535 -0.32 26.70 25.93
CA SER A 535 0.08 25.63 25.02
C SER A 535 -0.99 24.56 24.90
N ALA A 536 -1.74 24.27 25.98
CA ALA A 536 -2.86 23.34 25.95
C ALA A 536 -3.97 23.79 24.99
N ALA A 537 -4.34 25.05 24.99
CA ALA A 537 -5.35 25.61 24.08
C ALA A 537 -4.93 25.47 22.61
N ILE A 538 -3.62 25.59 22.30
CA ILE A 538 -3.08 25.38 20.95
C ILE A 538 -3.21 23.90 20.56
N LEU A 539 -2.83 23.00 21.47
CA LEU A 539 -2.90 21.55 21.26
C LEU A 539 -4.35 21.07 21.12
N ASP A 540 -5.31 21.69 21.79
CA ASP A 540 -6.75 21.39 21.64
C ASP A 540 -7.23 21.68 20.21
N ASN A 541 -6.81 22.81 19.62
CA ASN A 541 -7.14 23.14 18.22
C ASN A 541 -6.48 22.16 17.24
N ILE A 542 -5.23 21.78 17.48
CA ILE A 542 -4.54 20.78 16.67
C ILE A 542 -5.23 19.42 16.77
N ALA A 543 -5.61 19.00 17.98
CA ALA A 543 -6.33 17.75 18.20
C ALA A 543 -7.69 17.75 17.50
N ALA A 544 -8.46 18.83 17.62
CA ALA A 544 -9.76 18.98 16.94
C ALA A 544 -9.61 18.85 15.43
N THR A 545 -8.63 19.54 14.83
CA THR A 545 -8.33 19.45 13.40
C THR A 545 -7.92 18.03 13.00
N MET A 546 -7.05 17.39 13.77
CA MET A 546 -6.63 16.04 13.46
C MET A 546 -7.77 15.01 13.60
N LEU A 547 -8.75 15.25 14.48
CA LEU A 547 -9.94 14.40 14.62
C LEU A 547 -10.92 14.64 13.47
N GLU A 548 -11.08 15.89 13.02
CA GLU A 548 -11.91 16.26 11.88
C GLU A 548 -11.34 15.71 10.56
N TYR A 549 -10.00 15.70 10.42
CA TYR A 549 -9.30 15.17 9.24
C TYR A 549 -8.47 13.94 9.60
N PRO A 550 -9.05 12.74 9.60
CA PRO A 550 -8.40 11.51 10.09
C PRO A 550 -7.13 11.09 9.33
N PHE A 551 -6.94 11.59 8.12
CA PHE A 551 -5.74 11.34 7.32
C PHE A 551 -4.53 12.20 7.69
N LEU A 552 -4.72 13.34 8.40
CA LEU A 552 -3.60 14.18 8.82
C LEU A 552 -2.68 13.42 9.77
N THR A 553 -1.39 13.43 9.46
CA THR A 553 -0.33 12.93 10.34
C THR A 553 0.61 14.09 10.71
N VAL A 554 1.24 14.01 11.87
CA VAL A 554 2.09 15.10 12.37
C VAL A 554 3.40 14.59 12.95
N GLU A 555 4.51 15.22 12.59
CA GLU A 555 5.77 15.10 13.29
C GLU A 555 5.90 16.21 14.33
N LEU A 556 6.32 15.84 15.52
CA LEU A 556 6.51 16.71 16.69
C LEU A 556 8.01 16.94 16.86
N HIS A 557 8.51 18.05 16.35
CA HIS A 557 9.92 18.40 16.38
C HIS A 557 10.27 19.14 17.66
N GLY A 558 10.99 18.48 18.56
CA GLY A 558 11.40 19.04 19.85
C GLY A 558 12.71 19.82 19.79
N HIS A 559 12.74 21.01 20.37
CA HIS A 559 13.90 21.90 20.38
C HIS A 559 14.20 22.44 21.76
N THR A 560 15.46 22.85 21.98
CA THR A 560 15.93 23.49 23.21
C THR A 560 16.79 24.71 22.90
N ASP A 561 16.97 25.58 23.88
CA ASP A 561 18.00 26.60 23.86
C ASP A 561 19.40 25.98 24.09
N PRO A 562 20.51 26.70 23.83
CA PRO A 562 21.86 26.12 23.81
C PRO A 562 22.54 26.03 25.19
N ARG A 563 21.88 26.34 26.30
CA ARG A 563 22.52 26.56 27.62
C ARG A 563 22.95 25.30 28.39
N ALA A 564 22.65 24.09 27.88
CA ALA A 564 23.08 22.84 28.51
C ALA A 564 23.89 21.98 27.54
N SER A 565 24.37 20.81 27.98
CA SER A 565 25.08 19.87 27.12
C SER A 565 24.21 19.35 25.99
N ALA A 566 24.82 18.97 24.86
CA ALA A 566 24.10 18.43 23.71
C ALA A 566 23.26 17.19 24.08
N ALA A 567 23.83 16.27 24.86
CA ALA A 567 23.12 15.07 25.34
C ALA A 567 21.91 15.42 26.23
N TYR A 568 22.06 16.38 27.13
CA TYR A 568 20.96 16.83 27.98
C TYR A 568 19.86 17.48 27.16
N ASN A 569 20.23 18.36 26.23
CA ASN A 569 19.29 19.05 25.35
C ASN A 569 18.55 18.10 24.42
N MET A 570 19.21 17.07 23.92
CA MET A 570 18.57 16.02 23.14
C MET A 570 17.47 15.33 23.95
N ALA A 571 17.80 14.88 25.17
CA ALA A 571 16.82 14.23 26.06
C ALA A 571 15.70 15.19 26.49
N LEU A 572 15.96 16.49 26.70
CA LEU A 572 14.93 17.48 27.03
C LEU A 572 14.02 17.74 25.85
N SER A 573 14.56 17.83 24.64
CA SER A 573 13.77 18.00 23.43
C SER A 573 12.83 16.82 23.17
N GLU A 574 13.29 15.60 23.43
CA GLU A 574 12.48 14.39 23.36
C GLU A 574 11.34 14.42 24.39
N ARG A 575 11.63 14.76 25.66
CA ARG A 575 10.57 14.89 26.69
C ARG A 575 9.49 15.90 26.32
N ARG A 576 9.87 17.04 25.69
CA ARG A 576 8.91 18.05 25.22
C ARG A 576 8.02 17.51 24.09
N ALA A 577 8.62 16.85 23.10
CA ALA A 577 7.86 16.23 22.02
C ALA A 577 6.93 15.11 22.54
N LEU A 578 7.40 14.32 23.51
CA LEU A 578 6.57 13.31 24.19
C LEU A 578 5.41 13.96 24.96
N ALA A 579 5.64 15.06 25.68
CA ALA A 579 4.59 15.74 26.43
C ALA A 579 3.48 16.28 25.51
N ALA A 580 3.85 16.85 24.36
CA ALA A 580 2.90 17.28 23.34
C ALA A 580 2.13 16.09 22.73
N ARG A 581 2.83 15.01 22.38
CA ARG A 581 2.19 13.78 21.86
C ARG A 581 1.22 13.19 22.89
N ASP A 582 1.64 13.07 24.13
CA ASP A 582 0.83 12.48 25.20
C ASP A 582 -0.40 13.35 25.52
N TYR A 583 -0.31 14.66 25.28
CA TYR A 583 -1.46 15.55 25.35
C TYR A 583 -2.46 15.24 24.23
N LEU A 584 -2.00 15.19 22.98
CA LEU A 584 -2.84 14.87 21.82
C LEU A 584 -3.46 13.47 21.92
N LEU A 585 -2.73 12.48 22.48
CA LEU A 585 -3.28 11.16 22.78
C LEU A 585 -4.48 11.22 23.73
N ARG A 586 -4.38 12.03 24.79
CA ARG A 586 -5.51 12.23 25.74
C ARG A 586 -6.70 12.90 25.11
N GLN A 587 -6.49 13.70 24.06
CA GLN A 587 -7.56 14.32 23.26
C GLN A 587 -8.14 13.35 22.21
N GLY A 588 -7.64 12.13 22.09
CA GLY A 588 -8.17 11.09 21.21
C GLY A 588 -7.46 10.93 19.86
N VAL A 589 -6.35 11.64 19.64
CA VAL A 589 -5.54 11.46 18.42
C VAL A 589 -4.80 10.12 18.51
N ALA A 590 -4.93 9.27 17.50
CA ALA A 590 -4.33 7.95 17.47
C ALA A 590 -2.78 8.02 17.46
N PRO A 591 -2.07 7.18 18.23
CA PRO A 591 -0.62 7.28 18.42
C PRO A 591 0.19 7.08 17.15
N GLU A 592 -0.30 6.29 16.21
CA GLU A 592 0.31 6.01 14.91
C GLU A 592 0.29 7.21 13.95
N ARG A 593 -0.49 8.23 14.25
CA ARG A 593 -0.55 9.48 13.48
C ARG A 593 0.44 10.54 13.94
N MET A 594 1.24 10.21 14.96
CA MET A 594 2.14 11.15 15.61
C MET A 594 3.54 10.56 15.72
N ARG A 595 4.52 11.23 15.15
CA ARG A 595 5.93 10.89 15.24
C ARG A 595 6.67 11.98 16.03
N ILE A 596 7.52 11.57 16.99
CA ILE A 596 8.41 12.51 17.68
C ILE A 596 9.79 12.55 17.02
N VAL A 597 10.35 13.75 16.87
CA VAL A 597 11.69 13.97 16.31
C VAL A 597 12.45 14.96 17.20
N PRO A 598 13.37 14.49 18.07
CA PRO A 598 14.14 15.39 18.90
C PRO A 598 15.32 15.99 18.13
N PHE A 599 15.47 17.31 18.19
CA PHE A 599 16.59 18.05 17.60
C PHE A 599 17.54 18.65 18.63
N GLY A 600 17.17 18.65 19.90
CA GLY A 600 17.96 19.29 20.95
C GLY A 600 18.23 20.77 20.61
N LEU A 601 19.50 21.15 20.65
CA LEU A 601 19.98 22.51 20.36
C LEU A 601 20.39 22.74 18.88
N THR A 602 20.26 21.73 18.02
CA THR A 602 20.86 21.77 16.67
C THR A 602 20.13 22.66 15.68
N GLN A 603 18.83 22.92 15.91
CA GLN A 603 18.01 23.76 15.02
C GLN A 603 17.40 24.94 15.80
N ARG A 604 18.21 25.95 16.01
CA ARG A 604 17.79 27.20 16.66
C ARG A 604 17.03 28.09 15.68
N ARG A 605 16.01 28.82 16.16
CA ARG A 605 15.31 29.84 15.36
C ARG A 605 16.15 31.11 15.17
N SER A 606 17.02 31.42 16.10
CA SER A 606 17.88 32.61 16.07
C SER A 606 19.28 32.30 16.58
N GLN A 607 20.29 32.94 16.04
CA GLN A 607 21.65 32.92 16.57
C GLN A 607 21.88 33.90 17.72
N ASP A 608 20.89 34.76 18.00
CA ASP A 608 20.91 35.71 19.11
C ASP A 608 20.94 34.97 20.48
N SER A 609 21.56 35.60 21.47
CA SER A 609 21.69 35.09 22.84
C SER A 609 20.77 35.79 23.83
N SER A 610 19.76 36.51 23.35
CA SER A 610 18.77 37.19 24.20
C SER A 610 17.84 36.18 24.87
N ARG A 611 17.23 36.58 26.00
CA ARG A 611 16.23 35.74 26.68
C ARG A 611 15.04 35.41 25.78
N LEU A 612 14.64 36.34 24.92
CA LEU A 612 13.59 36.14 23.96
C LEU A 612 13.95 35.10 22.90
N ALA A 613 15.17 35.16 22.34
CA ALA A 613 15.67 34.15 21.40
C ALA A 613 15.69 32.75 22.01
N TYR A 614 16.15 32.64 23.26
CA TYR A 614 16.16 31.36 23.97
C TYR A 614 14.74 30.86 24.29
N ALA A 615 13.80 31.74 24.57
CA ALA A 615 12.39 31.37 24.77
C ALA A 615 11.78 30.79 23.48
N ARG A 616 12.05 31.39 22.32
CA ARG A 616 11.64 30.90 20.99
C ARG A 616 12.30 29.58 20.61
N ASP A 617 13.52 29.32 21.08
CA ASP A 617 14.21 28.04 20.85
C ASP A 617 13.58 26.89 21.63
N ARG A 618 12.97 27.15 22.78
CA ARG A 618 12.35 26.13 23.65
C ARG A 618 10.94 25.80 23.19
N ARG A 619 10.83 25.04 22.10
CA ARG A 619 9.56 24.79 21.42
C ARG A 619 9.39 23.34 20.97
N VAL A 620 8.17 22.99 20.62
CA VAL A 620 7.84 21.85 19.75
C VAL A 620 7.14 22.39 18.53
N GLU A 621 7.66 22.10 17.35
CA GLU A 621 7.07 22.43 16.05
C GLU A 621 6.22 21.27 15.54
N PHE A 622 5.10 21.59 14.87
CA PHE A 622 4.19 20.64 14.25
C PHE A 622 4.39 20.65 12.75
N ILE A 623 4.80 19.51 12.19
CA ILE A 623 4.98 19.31 10.75
C ILE A 623 3.93 18.30 10.28
N PHE A 624 2.91 18.79 9.62
CA PHE A 624 1.87 17.93 9.05
C PHE A 624 2.34 17.36 7.71
N THR A 625 2.13 16.06 7.50
CA THR A 625 2.75 15.36 6.37
C THR A 625 1.74 14.75 5.39
N ASP A 626 0.50 14.48 5.76
CA ASP A 626 -0.55 14.02 4.83
C ASP A 626 -1.63 15.09 4.72
N LEU A 627 -1.63 15.89 3.66
CA LEU A 627 -2.51 17.04 3.50
C LEU A 627 -3.71 16.80 2.58
N ARG A 628 -3.68 15.81 1.70
CA ARG A 628 -4.75 15.41 0.75
C ARG A 628 -5.62 16.55 0.20
N GLY A 629 -4.99 17.61 -0.30
CA GLY A 629 -5.70 18.75 -0.89
C GLY A 629 -6.11 19.84 0.11
N LEU A 630 -5.70 19.73 1.38
CA LEU A 630 -5.78 20.82 2.35
C LEU A 630 -4.57 21.76 2.18
N GLU A 631 -4.81 23.05 2.21
CA GLU A 631 -3.76 24.04 2.38
C GLU A 631 -3.67 24.44 3.84
N ILE A 632 -2.52 24.24 4.50
CA ILE A 632 -2.31 24.65 5.89
C ILE A 632 -1.50 25.94 5.91
N ILE A 633 -2.11 27.01 6.38
CA ILE A 633 -1.41 28.26 6.71
C ILE A 633 -0.94 28.17 8.15
N PHE A 634 0.38 28.14 8.33
CA PHE A 634 0.96 28.13 9.65
C PHE A 634 1.08 29.53 10.24
N ILE A 635 0.49 29.69 11.41
CA ILE A 635 0.62 30.91 12.18
C ILE A 635 1.75 30.73 13.20
N ASP A 636 2.80 31.53 13.07
CA ASP A 636 3.82 31.68 14.11
C ASP A 636 3.23 32.49 15.26
N GLN A 637 2.91 31.82 16.34
CA GLN A 637 2.32 32.43 17.51
C GLN A 637 3.30 32.43 18.70
N GLU A 638 3.17 33.40 19.60
CA GLU A 638 4.02 33.59 20.77
C GLU A 638 3.18 33.76 22.07
N ALA A 639 1.86 33.45 22.04
CA ALA A 639 0.97 33.62 23.15
C ALA A 639 1.35 32.81 24.40
N ASP A 640 1.99 31.63 24.17
CA ASP A 640 2.48 30.74 25.23
C ASP A 640 3.98 30.89 25.53
N LEU A 641 4.61 31.97 25.04
CA LEU A 641 6.05 32.19 25.20
C LEU A 641 6.41 32.49 26.66
N GLN A 642 7.34 31.75 27.23
CA GLN A 642 7.78 31.92 28.61
C GLN A 642 9.20 32.47 28.63
N LEU A 643 9.37 33.71 29.12
CA LEU A 643 10.68 34.37 29.14
C LEU A 643 11.63 33.84 30.24
N GLU A 644 11.11 33.34 31.32
CA GLU A 644 11.76 32.56 32.44
C GLU A 644 10.93 32.63 33.71
#